data_55cfa2790eb4531d91fec27552e90f8a
#
_entry.id   55cfa2790eb4531d91fec27552e90f8a
#
_cell.length_a   1.000
_cell.length_b   1.000
_cell.length_c   1.000
_cell.angle_alpha   90.00
_cell.angle_beta   90.00
_cell.angle_gamma   90.00
#
_symmetry.space_group_name_H-M   'P 1'
#
loop_
_entity.id
_entity.type
_entity.pdbx_description
1 polymer ?
#
loop_
_entity_poly.entity_id
_entity_poly.type
_entity_poly.pdbx_seq_one_letter_code
_entity_poly.pdbx_strand_id
1 'polypeptide(L)'
;RRPPRSTLFPYTTLFRSYDYFQNLFKKEIGNERVHTEWLNAEYAIAKAKETGKIRMLKTLAVINIINKFDEMPPTEEILKIASGLPNASEILNSLVAKELIYKKETNNCYVFKTRAGASLKSEIKRRRVLKDSVNLSQVFSDVSNNQYILPKRYNNTYSMTRYFRFEYLDVVDFLKLENVDVLLRDGKFQDGKVVALYSLDNSNRTEQIMKKVAELTSYNIIVIYTEKPFAMMDKARDYEIIQNIKSDDKFMKENEILSKELVVMEEDIEKILSNYLENEFEQMGSHITIYYDGDKWVLDENICTSIAVDIVCNHFYSETVVINNELINKQYIKTAPIKKSRKIIMQNILDEGSVESYLSGTSSEATIYRAVMVNSGISSDDKPDNVKKLLGIFKSFFDSCVDEKKSLSILVNRFCGKPFGMRAGVLPILLAYSLSKRNEDIVVYYEDREIALDVDTIINMVDYPTKYSIFISKDSADKDRYLYNLYDLFADKADKNLSGNRIANILTCMQRWYRGLPQVTKNIRKGNEYISNERILKALPKLKNVMQRMDVNAYEVIFEILPNICGYEDYDKTVEFLSVLKTKLNGYMDWLLQKVTEVTRDIFRLDGKDDMIHTLKAWYEKQSDVAKHGLYNTSISGFMSCIGDIDTYDEYSVVQKIMKIVTEVHADSWNDDTYNEYVDKLQQLKNDIEAIGSENRKGSCVLSFTGKNGEVIQKYYDPVDSDEGTMFRNIIEDQLESFSDLDVNVRVAILLEMIEKVMRKEE
;
A
#
# COMPACT_ATOMS: atom_id res chain seq x y z
N ARG A 1 45.17 57.42 5.37
CA ARG A 1 46.02 57.54 6.58
C ARG A 1 45.72 56.34 7.45
N ARG A 2 46.67 55.40 7.65
CA ARG A 2 46.59 54.30 8.62
C ARG A 2 46.50 54.92 10.01
N PRO A 3 45.61 54.46 10.90
CA PRO A 3 45.67 54.86 12.29
C PRO A 3 46.96 54.32 12.93
N PRO A 4 47.54 54.98 13.90
CA PRO A 4 48.79 54.57 14.54
C PRO A 4 48.54 53.22 15.25
N ARG A 5 49.47 52.26 15.04
CA ARG A 5 49.57 51.05 15.81
C ARG A 5 49.87 51.42 17.27
N SER A 6 49.16 50.71 18.18
CA SER A 6 49.31 50.74 19.62
C SER A 6 48.61 51.85 20.36
N THR A 7 47.30 51.68 20.53
CA THR A 7 46.75 51.73 21.87
C THR A 7 45.85 50.49 21.99
N LEU A 8 46.37 49.45 22.60
CA LEU A 8 45.59 48.49 23.32
C LEU A 8 44.62 49.31 24.17
N PHE A 9 43.31 49.37 23.78
CA PHE A 9 42.28 49.79 24.71
C PHE A 9 42.45 48.84 25.89
N PRO A 10 42.84 49.33 27.10
CA PRO A 10 42.93 48.43 28.20
C PRO A 10 41.55 47.89 28.42
N TYR A 11 41.38 46.56 28.41
CA TYR A 11 40.12 45.87 28.72
C TYR A 11 39.43 46.43 29.97
N THR A 12 40.14 47.08 30.86
CA THR A 12 39.70 47.77 32.06
C THR A 12 38.76 48.97 31.84
N THR A 13 38.41 49.30 30.60
CA THR A 13 37.53 50.47 30.26
C THR A 13 36.22 50.07 29.56
N LEU A 14 35.90 48.81 29.47
CA LEU A 14 34.67 48.33 28.80
C LEU A 14 33.38 48.95 29.39
N PHE A 15 33.33 49.25 30.71
CA PHE A 15 32.19 49.92 31.33
C PHE A 15 31.99 51.32 30.78
N ARG A 16 33.07 52.05 30.36
CA ARG A 16 32.96 53.36 29.72
C ARG A 16 32.38 53.25 28.31
N SER A 17 32.66 52.18 27.63
CA SER A 17 32.04 51.89 26.32
C SER A 17 30.53 51.75 26.45
N TYR A 18 30.05 51.15 27.55
CA TYR A 18 28.60 51.09 27.82
C TYR A 18 27.98 52.50 27.89
N ASP A 19 28.57 53.39 28.66
CA ASP A 19 28.06 54.77 28.80
C ASP A 19 28.12 55.54 27.47
N TYR A 20 29.19 55.31 26.67
CA TYR A 20 29.33 55.94 25.37
C TYR A 20 28.30 55.50 24.37
N PHE A 21 28.02 54.21 24.31
CA PHE A 21 27.06 53.58 23.35
C PHE A 21 25.62 53.43 23.87
N GLN A 22 25.34 53.84 25.09
CA GLN A 22 24.03 53.65 25.72
C GLN A 22 22.85 54.17 24.85
N ASN A 23 23.03 55.32 24.21
CA ASN A 23 21.99 55.89 23.33
C ASN A 23 21.80 55.11 22.04
N LEU A 24 22.84 54.44 21.57
CA LEU A 24 22.80 53.54 20.42
C LEU A 24 22.03 52.27 20.77
N PHE A 25 22.40 51.62 21.87
CA PHE A 25 21.75 50.41 22.36
C PHE A 25 20.24 50.64 22.60
N LYS A 26 19.85 51.81 23.10
CA LYS A 26 18.48 52.21 23.29
C LYS A 26 17.68 52.32 21.97
N LYS A 27 18.36 52.73 20.87
CA LYS A 27 17.75 52.90 19.55
C LYS A 27 17.74 51.64 18.70
N GLU A 28 18.52 50.64 19.05
CA GLU A 28 18.61 49.35 18.34
C GLU A 28 17.43 48.40 18.58
N ILE A 29 16.20 48.96 18.52
CA ILE A 29 14.94 48.18 18.67
C ILE A 29 14.81 47.09 17.57
N GLY A 30 15.39 47.34 16.39
CA GLY A 30 15.38 46.39 15.28
C GLY A 30 16.32 45.19 15.50
N ASN A 31 17.24 45.24 16.45
CA ASN A 31 18.06 44.11 16.88
C ASN A 31 17.60 43.63 18.26
N GLU A 32 16.65 42.70 18.25
CA GLU A 32 15.97 42.21 19.46
C GLU A 32 16.97 41.72 20.53
N ARG A 33 18.05 41.09 20.14
CA ARG A 33 19.09 40.59 21.07
C ARG A 33 19.81 41.74 21.78
N VAL A 34 20.32 42.71 21.02
CA VAL A 34 21.06 43.87 21.58
C VAL A 34 20.16 44.69 22.50
N HIS A 35 18.93 44.93 22.06
CA HIS A 35 17.94 45.68 22.83
C HIS A 35 17.55 44.96 24.12
N THR A 36 17.37 43.65 24.09
CA THR A 36 17.04 42.82 25.27
C THR A 36 18.19 42.82 26.29
N GLU A 37 19.43 42.60 25.84
CA GLU A 37 20.60 42.61 26.73
C GLU A 37 20.79 44.01 27.37
N TRP A 38 20.58 45.06 26.61
CA TRP A 38 20.62 46.41 27.15
C TRP A 38 19.51 46.65 28.19
N LEU A 39 18.24 46.24 27.96
CA LEU A 39 17.15 46.35 28.92
C LEU A 39 17.42 45.60 30.22
N ASN A 40 17.95 44.36 30.14
CA ASN A 40 18.31 43.58 31.30
C ASN A 40 19.42 44.23 32.11
N ALA A 41 20.43 44.81 31.43
CA ALA A 41 21.51 45.56 32.06
C ALA A 41 20.98 46.80 32.76
N GLU A 42 20.15 47.63 32.11
CA GLU A 42 19.56 48.83 32.71
C GLU A 42 18.77 48.51 33.97
N TYR A 43 17.96 47.43 33.94
CA TYR A 43 17.23 46.96 35.10
C TYR A 43 18.14 46.57 36.26
N ALA A 44 19.23 45.80 35.99
CA ALA A 44 20.18 45.43 37.02
C ALA A 44 20.96 46.60 37.55
N ILE A 45 21.38 47.55 36.69
CA ILE A 45 22.10 48.78 37.06
C ILE A 45 21.20 49.69 37.94
N ALA A 46 19.92 49.85 37.59
CA ALA A 46 18.96 50.64 38.40
C ALA A 46 18.80 50.13 39.85
N LYS A 47 18.92 48.81 40.07
CA LYS A 47 18.88 48.17 41.38
C LYS A 47 20.21 48.18 42.15
N ALA A 48 21.32 48.39 41.45
CA ALA A 48 22.61 48.43 42.06
C ALA A 48 22.97 49.81 42.60
N LYS A 49 23.18 49.97 43.93
CA LYS A 49 23.50 51.29 44.52
C LYS A 49 25.01 51.58 44.64
N GLU A 50 25.86 50.59 44.46
CA GLU A 50 27.29 50.67 44.69
C GLU A 50 28.02 50.86 43.37
N THR A 51 28.94 51.81 43.29
CA THR A 51 29.72 52.16 42.08
C THR A 51 30.46 50.95 41.49
N GLY A 52 31.03 50.09 42.34
CA GLY A 52 31.71 48.85 41.88
C GLY A 52 30.78 47.85 41.23
N LYS A 53 29.53 47.67 41.77
CA LYS A 53 28.50 46.81 41.19
C LYS A 53 28.01 47.35 39.87
N ILE A 54 27.76 48.65 39.76
CA ILE A 54 27.34 49.29 38.50
C ILE A 54 28.42 49.12 37.45
N ARG A 55 29.70 49.31 37.78
CA ARG A 55 30.81 49.15 36.88
C ARG A 55 30.91 47.68 36.38
N MET A 56 30.70 46.71 37.24
CA MET A 56 30.68 45.25 36.89
C MET A 56 29.55 44.96 35.92
N LEU A 57 28.32 45.42 36.21
CA LEU A 57 27.13 45.20 35.37
C LEU A 57 27.28 45.84 33.99
N LYS A 58 27.85 47.07 33.90
CA LYS A 58 28.14 47.69 32.60
C LYS A 58 29.15 46.92 31.78
N THR A 59 30.19 46.35 32.45
CA THR A 59 31.19 45.51 31.79
C THR A 59 30.55 44.25 31.25
N LEU A 60 29.74 43.56 32.05
CA LEU A 60 29.02 42.35 31.65
C LEU A 60 28.09 42.66 30.47
N ALA A 61 27.37 43.76 30.51
CA ALA A 61 26.46 44.18 29.44
C ALA A 61 27.17 44.35 28.10
N VAL A 62 28.32 45.02 28.09
CA VAL A 62 29.09 45.20 26.84
C VAL A 62 29.56 43.87 26.28
N ILE A 63 30.03 42.95 27.11
CA ILE A 63 30.48 41.62 26.69
C ILE A 63 29.30 40.84 26.08
N ASN A 64 28.13 40.83 26.73
CA ASN A 64 26.94 40.14 26.21
C ASN A 64 26.39 40.76 24.92
N ILE A 65 26.43 42.09 24.79
CA ILE A 65 26.01 42.81 23.57
C ILE A 65 26.95 42.48 22.41
N ILE A 66 28.25 42.43 22.63
CA ILE A 66 29.26 42.07 21.61
C ILE A 66 29.10 40.60 21.18
N ASN A 67 28.74 39.72 22.10
CA ASN A 67 28.46 38.28 21.87
C ASN A 67 29.62 37.49 21.18
N LYS A 68 30.85 37.84 21.48
CA LYS A 68 32.04 37.10 21.03
C LYS A 68 32.57 36.24 22.18
N PHE A 69 31.80 35.27 22.61
CA PHE A 69 32.11 34.47 23.79
C PHE A 69 33.31 33.54 23.60
N ASP A 70 33.63 33.18 22.35
CA ASP A 70 34.85 32.38 22.04
C ASP A 70 36.12 33.16 22.34
N GLU A 71 36.12 34.49 22.13
CA GLU A 71 37.28 35.36 22.35
C GLU A 71 37.25 35.98 23.77
N MET A 72 36.05 36.26 24.31
CA MET A 72 35.83 36.97 25.55
C MET A 72 34.63 36.45 26.33
N PRO A 73 34.71 35.22 26.89
CA PRO A 73 33.62 34.68 27.69
C PRO A 73 33.44 35.47 28.98
N PRO A 74 32.21 35.75 29.43
CA PRO A 74 31.94 36.52 30.63
C PRO A 74 32.18 35.71 31.92
N THR A 75 33.37 35.16 32.06
CA THR A 75 33.84 34.45 33.25
C THR A 75 34.36 35.45 34.30
N GLU A 76 34.49 34.97 35.54
CA GLU A 76 35.00 35.78 36.64
C GLU A 76 36.38 36.42 36.32
N GLU A 77 37.29 35.67 35.70
CA GLU A 77 38.62 36.15 35.33
C GLU A 77 38.52 37.26 34.29
N ILE A 78 37.77 37.06 33.22
CA ILE A 78 37.61 38.09 32.17
C ILE A 78 36.90 39.32 32.73
N LEU A 79 35.85 39.15 33.52
CA LEU A 79 35.11 40.25 34.16
C LEU A 79 36.00 41.03 35.15
N LYS A 80 36.87 40.36 35.91
CA LYS A 80 37.85 41.01 36.79
C LYS A 80 38.83 41.89 35.96
N ILE A 81 39.40 41.36 34.91
CA ILE A 81 40.30 42.09 34.03
C ILE A 81 39.55 43.24 33.35
N ALA A 82 38.41 42.96 32.74
CA ALA A 82 37.64 43.93 31.96
C ALA A 82 37.02 45.05 32.80
N SER A 83 36.62 44.76 34.03
CA SER A 83 36.11 45.77 34.96
C SER A 83 37.25 46.53 35.69
N GLY A 84 38.45 45.95 35.80
CA GLY A 84 39.56 46.51 36.56
C GLY A 84 39.24 46.63 38.06
N LEU A 85 38.40 45.76 38.60
CA LEU A 85 38.03 45.74 40.04
C LEU A 85 38.79 44.65 40.75
N PRO A 86 39.57 44.97 41.80
CA PRO A 86 40.34 43.95 42.52
C PRO A 86 39.46 42.99 43.32
N ASN A 87 38.31 43.43 43.75
CA ASN A 87 37.29 42.65 44.53
C ASN A 87 36.15 42.12 43.64
N ALA A 88 36.44 41.74 42.40
CA ALA A 88 35.45 41.27 41.44
C ALA A 88 34.63 40.05 41.93
N SER A 89 35.27 39.09 42.59
CA SER A 89 34.66 37.90 43.12
C SER A 89 33.55 38.21 44.18
N GLU A 90 33.84 39.10 45.10
CA GLU A 90 32.87 39.54 46.11
C GLU A 90 31.68 40.27 45.47
N ILE A 91 31.96 41.14 44.48
CA ILE A 91 30.96 41.89 43.78
C ILE A 91 30.06 40.93 42.98
N LEU A 92 30.60 40.00 42.22
CA LEU A 92 29.88 39.01 41.45
C LEU A 92 28.99 38.13 42.37
N ASN A 93 29.54 37.61 43.48
CA ASN A 93 28.79 36.85 44.44
C ASN A 93 27.62 37.67 45.05
N SER A 94 27.87 38.95 45.36
CA SER A 94 26.81 39.85 45.83
C SER A 94 25.75 40.13 44.80
N LEU A 95 26.11 40.24 43.53
CA LEU A 95 25.16 40.42 42.42
C LEU A 95 24.34 39.17 42.17
N VAL A 96 24.91 37.99 42.28
CA VAL A 96 24.21 36.68 42.21
C VAL A 96 23.27 36.54 43.42
N ALA A 97 23.72 36.85 44.63
CA ALA A 97 22.88 36.78 45.86
C ALA A 97 21.68 37.77 45.79
N LYS A 98 21.84 38.91 45.10
CA LYS A 98 20.74 39.87 44.85
C LYS A 98 19.88 39.52 43.63
N GLU A 99 20.14 38.38 43.02
CA GLU A 99 19.40 37.88 41.84
C GLU A 99 19.40 38.86 40.66
N LEU A 100 20.46 39.62 40.46
CA LEU A 100 20.64 40.53 39.31
C LEU A 100 21.36 39.86 38.13
N ILE A 101 22.22 38.90 38.44
CA ILE A 101 22.93 38.07 37.47
C ILE A 101 22.87 36.59 37.91
N TYR A 102 23.10 35.70 36.96
CA TYR A 102 23.18 34.26 37.19
C TYR A 102 24.53 33.74 36.64
N LYS A 103 25.15 32.82 37.39
CA LYS A 103 26.35 32.11 36.97
C LYS A 103 25.97 30.76 36.40
N LYS A 104 26.25 30.52 35.11
CA LYS A 104 26.06 29.22 34.49
C LYS A 104 27.06 28.20 35.05
N GLU A 105 26.56 27.05 35.49
CA GLU A 105 27.43 26.01 36.08
C GLU A 105 28.25 25.27 35.02
N THR A 106 27.80 25.23 33.75
CA THR A 106 28.44 24.52 32.65
C THR A 106 29.75 25.17 32.17
N ASN A 107 29.82 26.50 32.15
CA ASN A 107 30.97 27.23 31.60
C ASN A 107 31.47 28.39 32.48
N ASN A 108 30.93 28.50 33.70
CA ASN A 108 31.24 29.54 34.67
C ASN A 108 31.02 30.99 34.17
N CYS A 109 30.22 31.17 33.09
CA CYS A 109 29.88 32.48 32.55
C CYS A 109 28.74 33.12 33.34
N TYR A 110 28.77 34.48 33.43
CA TYR A 110 27.69 35.25 34.04
C TYR A 110 26.76 35.82 33.00
N VAL A 111 25.44 35.77 33.28
CA VAL A 111 24.41 36.34 32.43
C VAL A 111 23.43 37.18 33.27
N PHE A 112 22.78 38.15 32.63
CA PHE A 112 21.73 38.91 33.32
C PHE A 112 20.51 38.07 33.61
N LYS A 113 19.88 38.29 34.77
CA LYS A 113 18.52 37.82 35.00
C LYS A 113 17.51 38.73 34.32
N THR A 114 16.49 38.15 33.78
CA THR A 114 15.38 38.85 33.13
C THR A 114 14.48 39.55 34.15
N ARG A 115 13.75 40.56 33.74
CA ARG A 115 12.74 41.30 34.52
C ARG A 115 11.55 40.39 34.85
N ALA A 116 11.59 39.63 35.93
CA ALA A 116 10.46 38.81 36.35
C ALA A 116 9.81 39.33 37.65
N GLY A 117 8.51 39.37 37.66
CA GLY A 117 7.73 39.75 38.86
C GLY A 117 7.76 38.62 39.93
N ALA A 118 7.86 37.35 39.54
CA ALA A 118 8.08 36.20 40.40
C ALA A 118 9.52 35.67 40.23
N SER A 119 10.20 35.31 41.32
CA SER A 119 11.51 34.66 41.21
C SER A 119 11.30 33.21 40.74
N LEU A 120 11.83 32.88 39.58
CA LEU A 120 11.79 31.53 39.01
C LEU A 120 12.37 30.51 40.01
N LYS A 121 13.44 30.89 40.73
CA LYS A 121 14.01 30.04 41.79
C LYS A 121 13.00 29.74 42.89
N SER A 122 12.17 30.72 43.30
CA SER A 122 11.16 30.52 44.31
C SER A 122 10.03 29.58 43.82
N GLU A 123 9.66 29.67 42.53
CA GLU A 123 8.68 28.79 41.95
C GLU A 123 9.19 27.36 41.80
N ILE A 124 10.43 27.17 41.30
CA ILE A 124 11.08 25.87 41.25
C ILE A 124 11.15 25.27 42.67
N LYS A 125 11.58 26.06 43.68
CA LYS A 125 11.63 25.61 45.06
C LYS A 125 10.27 25.20 45.59
N ARG A 126 9.22 25.96 45.27
CA ARG A 126 7.82 25.64 45.65
C ARG A 126 7.36 24.33 45.05
N ARG A 127 7.59 24.15 43.73
CA ARG A 127 7.19 22.91 43.01
C ARG A 127 8.04 21.72 43.44
N ARG A 128 9.30 21.93 43.84
CA ARG A 128 10.17 20.86 44.39
C ARG A 128 9.61 20.24 45.64
N VAL A 129 8.99 21.03 46.55
CA VAL A 129 8.37 20.53 47.77
C VAL A 129 7.11 19.72 47.50
N LEU A 130 6.44 19.98 46.38
CA LEU A 130 5.19 19.31 45.98
C LEU A 130 5.41 18.03 45.15
N LYS A 131 6.68 17.74 44.78
CA LYS A 131 6.99 16.64 43.88
C LYS A 131 7.91 15.62 44.54
N ASP A 132 7.33 14.49 44.92
CA ASP A 132 8.03 13.43 45.66
C ASP A 132 8.85 12.49 44.75
N SER A 133 8.50 12.36 43.46
CA SER A 133 9.16 11.43 42.55
C SER A 133 9.56 12.11 41.21
N VAL A 134 10.65 11.63 40.61
CA VAL A 134 11.17 12.06 39.32
C VAL A 134 11.20 10.86 38.36
N ASN A 135 10.71 11.04 37.17
CA ASN A 135 10.83 10.03 36.12
C ASN A 135 12.20 10.16 35.43
N LEU A 136 13.21 9.56 36.01
CA LEU A 136 14.58 9.66 35.53
C LEU A 136 14.78 9.09 34.13
N SER A 137 14.12 7.98 33.79
CA SER A 137 14.22 7.39 32.45
C SER A 137 13.74 8.37 31.38
N GLN A 138 12.66 9.12 31.65
CA GLN A 138 12.19 10.16 30.74
C GLN A 138 13.14 11.35 30.70
N VAL A 139 13.60 11.84 31.84
CA VAL A 139 14.57 12.94 31.91
C VAL A 139 15.83 12.60 31.13
N PHE A 140 16.38 11.39 31.30
CA PHE A 140 17.58 10.96 30.59
C PHE A 140 17.34 10.84 29.08
N SER A 141 16.18 10.34 28.69
CA SER A 141 15.79 10.29 27.27
C SER A 141 15.68 11.68 26.64
N ASP A 142 15.17 12.67 27.39
CA ASP A 142 14.97 14.04 26.90
C ASP A 142 16.32 14.80 26.76
N VAL A 143 17.24 14.61 27.72
CA VAL A 143 18.52 15.33 27.73
C VAL A 143 19.63 14.61 26.98
N SER A 144 19.46 13.34 26.64
CA SER A 144 20.46 12.56 25.93
C SER A 144 20.54 12.99 24.46
N ASN A 145 21.71 13.34 24.00
CA ASN A 145 21.99 13.64 22.58
C ASN A 145 22.02 12.38 21.71
N ASN A 146 22.17 11.20 22.32
CA ASN A 146 22.39 9.94 21.63
C ASN A 146 21.21 8.97 21.83
N GLN A 147 20.10 9.22 21.15
CA GLN A 147 19.00 8.24 21.09
C GLN A 147 19.37 7.00 20.25
N TYR A 148 20.36 7.12 19.34
CA TYR A 148 20.78 6.06 18.46
C TYR A 148 22.30 5.99 18.37
N ILE A 149 22.84 4.78 18.44
CA ILE A 149 24.26 4.50 18.27
C ILE A 149 24.46 3.73 16.97
N LEU A 150 25.40 4.20 16.16
CA LEU A 150 25.73 3.60 14.88
C LEU A 150 27.02 2.77 14.98
N PRO A 151 27.01 1.48 14.61
CA PRO A 151 28.23 0.69 14.40
C PRO A 151 28.92 1.16 13.12
N LYS A 152 29.71 2.22 13.20
CA LYS A 152 30.26 2.93 12.03
C LYS A 152 31.18 2.06 11.18
N ARG A 153 32.05 1.26 11.82
CA ARG A 153 32.99 0.37 11.09
C ARG A 153 32.24 -0.73 10.37
N TYR A 154 31.31 -1.38 11.06
CA TYR A 154 30.45 -2.41 10.49
C TYR A 154 29.64 -1.87 9.29
N ASN A 155 28.98 -0.73 9.48
CA ASN A 155 28.19 -0.08 8.44
C ASN A 155 29.00 0.23 7.18
N ASN A 156 30.23 0.74 7.35
CA ASN A 156 31.12 1.01 6.22
C ASN A 156 31.58 -0.28 5.53
N THR A 157 31.93 -1.32 6.28
CA THR A 157 32.39 -2.61 5.73
C THR A 157 31.31 -3.28 4.88
N TYR A 158 30.06 -3.25 5.34
CA TYR A 158 28.95 -3.95 4.69
C TYR A 158 28.06 -3.03 3.84
N SER A 159 28.43 -1.74 3.67
CA SER A 159 27.67 -0.73 2.90
C SER A 159 26.18 -0.72 3.28
N MET A 160 25.89 -0.66 4.56
CA MET A 160 24.53 -0.63 5.10
C MET A 160 24.43 0.34 6.29
N THR A 161 23.21 0.68 6.68
CA THR A 161 22.99 1.48 7.89
C THR A 161 22.28 0.61 8.93
N ARG A 162 23.03 0.26 9.98
CA ARG A 162 22.50 -0.29 11.23
C ARG A 162 22.54 0.75 12.31
N TYR A 163 21.61 0.64 13.23
CA TYR A 163 21.58 1.48 14.42
C TYR A 163 21.00 0.71 15.61
N PHE A 164 21.55 1.03 16.78
CA PHE A 164 21.06 0.56 18.06
C PHE A 164 20.35 1.70 18.74
N ARG A 165 19.22 1.43 19.32
CA ARG A 165 18.55 2.40 20.18
C ARG A 165 19.19 2.40 21.54
N PHE A 166 19.37 3.59 22.12
CA PHE A 166 19.88 3.76 23.47
C PHE A 166 18.74 4.08 24.41
N GLU A 167 18.65 3.38 25.54
CA GLU A 167 17.60 3.54 26.55
C GLU A 167 18.18 3.48 27.96
N TYR A 168 17.70 4.37 28.83
CA TYR A 168 18.06 4.37 30.23
C TYR A 168 16.96 3.71 31.04
N LEU A 169 17.34 2.79 31.94
CA LEU A 169 16.39 2.05 32.75
C LEU A 169 16.91 1.94 34.18
N ASP A 170 16.01 2.08 35.18
CA ASP A 170 16.34 1.77 36.57
C ASP A 170 16.70 0.30 36.70
N VAL A 171 17.79 0.01 37.42
CA VAL A 171 18.24 -1.38 37.62
C VAL A 171 17.20 -2.25 38.34
N VAL A 172 16.43 -1.68 39.27
CA VAL A 172 15.37 -2.42 39.98
C VAL A 172 14.21 -2.76 39.04
N ASP A 173 13.86 -1.85 38.13
CA ASP A 173 12.81 -2.07 37.14
C ASP A 173 13.25 -3.07 36.07
N PHE A 174 14.51 -3.01 35.64
CA PHE A 174 15.09 -4.05 34.76
C PHE A 174 15.00 -5.45 35.39
N LEU A 175 15.34 -5.58 36.64
CA LEU A 175 15.30 -6.88 37.36
C LEU A 175 13.87 -7.42 37.57
N LYS A 176 12.87 -6.55 37.60
CA LYS A 176 11.44 -6.91 37.72
C LYS A 176 10.79 -7.33 36.37
N LEU A 177 11.45 -7.14 35.24
CA LEU A 177 10.88 -7.52 33.93
C LEU A 177 10.54 -9.02 33.92
N GLU A 178 9.27 -9.36 33.73
CA GLU A 178 8.86 -10.76 33.57
C GLU A 178 9.29 -11.35 32.24
N ASN A 179 9.29 -10.53 31.20
CA ASN A 179 9.67 -10.91 29.83
C ASN A 179 10.56 -9.83 29.22
N VAL A 180 11.77 -10.21 28.82
CA VAL A 180 12.75 -9.33 28.18
C VAL A 180 12.33 -8.87 26.77
N ASP A 181 11.40 -9.57 26.12
CA ASP A 181 10.82 -9.15 24.83
C ASP A 181 10.21 -7.73 24.89
N VAL A 182 9.79 -7.28 26.07
CA VAL A 182 9.26 -5.93 26.29
C VAL A 182 10.27 -4.86 25.88
N LEU A 183 11.56 -5.14 26.05
CA LEU A 183 12.63 -4.22 25.64
C LEU A 183 12.68 -3.96 24.14
N LEU A 184 12.10 -4.86 23.31
CA LEU A 184 12.10 -4.77 21.85
C LEU A 184 10.74 -4.38 21.24
N ARG A 185 9.67 -4.32 22.06
CA ARG A 185 8.28 -4.13 21.60
C ARG A 185 7.85 -2.67 21.38
N ASP A 186 8.75 -1.75 21.22
CA ASP A 186 8.38 -0.33 21.03
C ASP A 186 7.85 0.03 19.62
N GLY A 187 7.60 -0.97 18.78
CA GLY A 187 6.99 -0.82 17.45
C GLY A 187 7.86 -0.14 16.39
N LYS A 188 9.09 0.25 16.74
CA LYS A 188 10.05 0.85 15.80
C LYS A 188 11.14 -0.17 15.45
N PHE A 189 11.47 -0.23 14.15
CA PHE A 189 12.59 -1.07 13.70
C PHE A 189 13.90 -0.57 14.30
N GLN A 190 14.71 -1.52 14.80
CA GLN A 190 16.06 -1.31 15.32
C GLN A 190 16.87 -2.59 15.11
N ASP A 191 18.19 -2.46 14.92
CA ASP A 191 19.06 -3.63 14.74
C ASP A 191 19.49 -4.25 16.07
N GLY A 192 19.40 -3.49 17.13
CA GLY A 192 19.67 -3.89 18.50
C GLY A 192 19.40 -2.74 19.47
N LYS A 193 19.61 -2.97 20.73
CA LYS A 193 19.36 -2.01 21.80
C LYS A 193 20.53 -1.96 22.77
N VAL A 194 20.84 -0.78 23.24
CA VAL A 194 21.74 -0.55 24.37
C VAL A 194 20.90 -0.09 25.55
N VAL A 195 20.89 -0.86 26.63
CA VAL A 195 20.17 -0.55 27.86
C VAL A 195 21.16 -0.12 28.92
N ALA A 196 21.17 1.16 29.26
CA ALA A 196 22.02 1.73 30.30
C ALA A 196 21.28 1.68 31.64
N LEU A 197 21.73 0.82 32.55
CA LEU A 197 21.16 0.64 33.86
C LEU A 197 21.78 1.62 34.85
N TYR A 198 20.95 2.50 35.41
CA TYR A 198 21.34 3.38 36.52
C TYR A 198 20.82 2.84 37.87
N SER A 199 21.55 3.15 38.92
CA SER A 199 21.17 2.80 40.31
C SER A 199 20.89 4.06 41.12
N LEU A 200 19.95 3.99 42.07
CA LEU A 200 19.66 5.08 43.02
C LEU A 200 20.34 4.87 44.37
N ASP A 201 20.89 3.69 44.60
CA ASP A 201 21.56 3.31 45.85
C ASP A 201 22.91 2.64 45.58
N ASN A 202 23.70 2.41 46.61
CA ASN A 202 24.99 1.76 46.57
C ASN A 202 24.94 0.21 46.62
N SER A 203 23.78 -0.39 46.36
CA SER A 203 23.65 -1.85 46.39
C SER A 203 24.30 -2.49 45.18
N ASN A 204 25.23 -3.40 45.37
CA ASN A 204 25.80 -4.18 44.28
C ASN A 204 24.78 -5.23 43.78
N ARG A 205 24.35 -5.13 42.53
CA ARG A 205 23.38 -6.00 41.89
C ARG A 205 23.96 -6.83 40.76
N THR A 206 25.27 -6.88 40.65
CA THR A 206 26.00 -7.55 39.53
C THR A 206 25.54 -9.01 39.34
N GLU A 207 25.40 -9.79 40.42
CA GLU A 207 24.95 -11.19 40.32
C GLU A 207 23.48 -11.32 39.83
N GLN A 208 22.60 -10.41 40.27
CA GLN A 208 21.20 -10.40 39.84
C GLN A 208 21.06 -10.01 38.38
N ILE A 209 21.83 -9.02 37.94
CA ILE A 209 21.92 -8.59 36.56
C ILE A 209 22.43 -9.74 35.70
N MET A 210 23.49 -10.43 36.11
CA MET A 210 24.05 -11.59 35.42
C MET A 210 22.99 -12.68 35.16
N LYS A 211 22.18 -13.01 36.17
CA LYS A 211 21.10 -14.00 35.99
C LYS A 211 20.04 -13.51 35.00
N LYS A 212 19.71 -12.23 35.01
CA LYS A 212 18.70 -11.64 34.16
C LYS A 212 19.20 -11.53 32.70
N VAL A 213 20.47 -11.18 32.51
CA VAL A 213 21.10 -11.07 31.18
C VAL A 213 21.22 -12.43 30.51
N ALA A 214 21.32 -13.53 31.25
CA ALA A 214 21.31 -14.88 30.68
C ALA A 214 20.04 -15.18 29.85
N GLU A 215 18.93 -14.50 30.11
CA GLU A 215 17.70 -14.58 29.31
C GLU A 215 17.83 -13.87 27.95
N LEU A 216 18.86 -13.05 27.73
CA LEU A 216 19.04 -12.19 26.57
C LEU A 216 19.88 -12.82 25.44
N THR A 217 20.31 -14.06 25.54
CA THR A 217 21.22 -14.73 24.60
C THR A 217 20.73 -14.78 23.15
N SER A 218 19.42 -14.70 22.94
CA SER A 218 18.79 -14.70 21.62
C SER A 218 18.60 -13.30 21.02
N TYR A 219 18.94 -12.26 21.74
CA TYR A 219 18.63 -10.86 21.40
C TYR A 219 19.89 -10.03 21.20
N ASN A 220 19.86 -9.08 20.27
CA ASN A 220 20.94 -8.15 20.05
C ASN A 220 20.84 -6.95 21.02
N ILE A 221 21.00 -7.24 22.31
CA ILE A 221 20.87 -6.27 23.41
C ILE A 221 22.18 -6.23 24.18
N ILE A 222 22.72 -5.01 24.33
CA ILE A 222 23.84 -4.71 25.19
C ILE A 222 23.31 -4.08 26.47
N VAL A 223 23.67 -4.60 27.62
CA VAL A 223 23.33 -4.02 28.92
C VAL A 223 24.58 -3.37 29.51
N ILE A 224 24.51 -2.10 29.82
CA ILE A 224 25.57 -1.32 30.46
C ILE A 224 25.12 -1.01 31.88
N TYR A 225 25.93 -1.34 32.88
CA TYR A 225 25.62 -1.10 34.31
C TYR A 225 26.74 -0.32 34.96
N THR A 226 26.38 0.75 35.65
CA THR A 226 27.28 1.48 36.54
C THR A 226 26.96 1.14 38.03
N GLU A 227 27.99 0.77 38.77
CA GLU A 227 27.84 0.50 40.23
C GLU A 227 27.69 1.78 41.07
N LYS A 228 28.00 2.95 40.43
CA LYS A 228 27.84 4.24 41.11
C LYS A 228 26.39 4.69 41.08
N PRO A 229 25.87 5.13 42.26
CA PRO A 229 24.51 5.69 42.30
C PRO A 229 24.45 7.02 41.54
N PHE A 230 23.30 7.28 40.94
CA PHE A 230 23.07 8.54 40.24
C PHE A 230 23.18 9.75 41.18
N ALA A 231 24.18 10.61 40.95
CA ALA A 231 24.54 11.70 41.85
C ALA A 231 23.82 13.03 41.56
N MET A 232 23.13 13.17 40.42
CA MET A 232 22.55 14.44 39.94
C MET A 232 21.02 14.52 40.15
N MET A 233 20.46 13.85 41.17
CA MET A 233 19.03 13.78 41.43
C MET A 233 18.37 15.17 41.51
N ASP A 234 19.03 16.13 42.17
CA ASP A 234 18.51 17.49 42.28
C ASP A 234 18.41 18.21 40.97
N LYS A 235 19.37 17.99 40.06
CA LYS A 235 19.36 18.57 38.72
C LYS A 235 18.29 17.93 37.82
N ALA A 236 18.14 16.61 37.92
CA ALA A 236 17.06 15.91 37.19
C ALA A 236 15.66 16.37 37.63
N ARG A 237 15.48 16.56 38.95
CA ARG A 237 14.25 17.10 39.52
C ARG A 237 13.97 18.53 39.02
N ASP A 238 14.98 19.39 39.04
CA ASP A 238 14.86 20.76 38.54
C ASP A 238 14.52 20.79 37.06
N TYR A 239 15.16 19.94 36.22
CA TYR A 239 14.83 19.80 34.83
C TYR A 239 13.34 19.44 34.61
N GLU A 240 12.85 18.42 35.27
CA GLU A 240 11.46 17.98 35.15
C GLU A 240 10.49 19.07 35.65
N ILE A 241 10.83 19.82 36.69
CA ILE A 241 10.04 20.96 37.17
C ILE A 241 10.01 22.08 36.12
N ILE A 242 11.13 22.36 35.46
CA ILE A 242 11.19 23.35 34.38
C ILE A 242 10.29 22.94 33.22
N GLN A 243 10.32 21.67 32.81
CA GLN A 243 9.40 21.16 31.77
C GLN A 243 7.93 21.31 32.19
N ASN A 244 7.62 21.01 33.43
CA ASN A 244 6.25 21.20 33.98
C ASN A 244 5.84 22.69 34.05
N ILE A 245 6.76 23.61 34.31
CA ILE A 245 6.49 25.06 34.24
C ILE A 245 6.24 25.49 32.81
N LYS A 246 7.03 25.03 31.85
CA LYS A 246 6.86 25.34 30.42
C LYS A 246 5.54 24.84 29.86
N SER A 247 5.05 23.71 30.33
CA SER A 247 3.76 23.13 29.92
C SER A 247 2.55 23.73 30.65
N ASP A 248 2.76 24.59 31.64
CA ASP A 248 1.71 25.31 32.36
C ASP A 248 1.32 26.61 31.63
N ASP A 249 0.45 26.51 30.67
CA ASP A 249 -0.01 27.62 29.80
C ASP A 249 -0.51 28.84 30.62
N LYS A 250 -1.15 28.61 31.76
CA LYS A 250 -1.66 29.67 32.62
C LYS A 250 -0.53 30.45 33.26
N PHE A 251 0.43 29.72 33.85
CA PHE A 251 1.60 30.32 34.45
C PHE A 251 2.46 31.07 33.45
N MET A 252 2.66 30.50 32.27
CA MET A 252 3.45 31.10 31.19
C MET A 252 2.81 32.37 30.65
N LYS A 253 1.50 32.41 30.47
CA LYS A 253 0.76 33.64 30.04
C LYS A 253 0.83 34.74 31.06
N GLU A 254 0.74 34.42 32.36
CA GLU A 254 0.85 35.38 33.45
C GLU A 254 2.27 35.90 33.65
N ASN A 255 3.28 35.15 33.18
CA ASN A 255 4.70 35.40 33.40
C ASN A 255 5.52 35.31 32.11
N GLU A 256 5.10 35.91 31.03
CA GLU A 256 5.73 35.81 29.68
C GLU A 256 7.24 36.14 29.70
N ILE A 257 7.66 37.04 30.56
CA ILE A 257 9.08 37.43 30.71
C ILE A 257 9.96 36.30 31.26
N LEU A 258 9.37 35.35 32.01
CA LEU A 258 10.09 34.18 32.55
C LEU A 258 10.48 33.15 31.48
N SER A 259 9.86 33.19 30.30
CA SER A 259 10.16 32.22 29.24
C SER A 259 11.63 32.21 28.84
N LYS A 260 12.25 33.38 28.73
CA LYS A 260 13.69 33.49 28.37
C LYS A 260 14.61 32.99 29.51
N GLU A 261 14.25 33.23 30.76
CA GLU A 261 15.01 32.73 31.93
C GLU A 261 14.88 31.21 32.06
N LEU A 262 13.69 30.67 31.79
CA LEU A 262 13.44 29.22 31.75
C LEU A 262 14.31 28.54 30.70
N VAL A 263 14.40 29.07 29.48
CA VAL A 263 15.24 28.52 28.39
C VAL A 263 16.72 28.47 28.82
N VAL A 264 17.24 29.54 29.39
CA VAL A 264 18.65 29.60 29.84
C VAL A 264 18.92 28.58 30.93
N MET A 265 18.00 28.43 31.91
CA MET A 265 18.17 27.44 32.98
C MET A 265 18.01 26.01 32.48
N GLU A 266 17.07 25.76 31.56
CA GLU A 266 16.89 24.49 30.90
C GLU A 266 18.16 24.05 30.17
N GLU A 267 18.66 24.89 29.26
CA GLU A 267 19.89 24.60 28.49
C GLU A 267 21.11 24.31 29.41
N ASP A 268 21.22 25.04 30.52
CA ASP A 268 22.31 24.82 31.46
C ASP A 268 22.19 23.46 32.18
N ILE A 269 21.00 23.14 32.66
CA ILE A 269 20.74 21.86 33.36
C ILE A 269 20.82 20.70 32.36
N GLU A 270 20.24 20.86 31.18
CA GLU A 270 20.29 19.86 30.10
C GLU A 270 21.75 19.51 29.76
N LYS A 271 22.59 20.52 29.59
CA LYS A 271 24.01 20.33 29.30
C LYS A 271 24.75 19.64 30.44
N ILE A 272 24.42 19.97 31.70
CA ILE A 272 25.03 19.32 32.88
C ILE A 272 24.65 17.84 32.91
N LEU A 273 23.38 17.54 32.74
CA LEU A 273 22.87 16.16 32.76
C LEU A 273 23.38 15.37 31.54
N SER A 274 23.38 15.96 30.36
CA SER A 274 23.90 15.33 29.15
C SER A 274 25.38 14.99 29.27
N ASN A 275 26.21 15.91 29.74
CA ASN A 275 27.62 15.66 30.00
C ASN A 275 27.85 14.56 31.05
N TYR A 276 27.02 14.52 32.10
CA TYR A 276 27.06 13.46 33.11
C TYR A 276 26.76 12.10 32.47
N LEU A 277 25.67 11.99 31.67
CA LEU A 277 25.29 10.75 31.04
C LEU A 277 26.34 10.29 30.01
N GLU A 278 26.92 11.21 29.23
CA GLU A 278 27.99 10.91 28.29
C GLU A 278 29.20 10.34 29.00
N ASN A 279 29.66 10.97 30.10
CA ASN A 279 30.82 10.52 30.86
C ASN A 279 30.56 9.19 31.60
N GLU A 280 29.34 8.94 32.08
CA GLU A 280 29.04 7.71 32.82
C GLU A 280 28.73 6.53 31.90
N PHE A 281 28.05 6.72 30.76
CA PHE A 281 27.55 5.62 29.96
C PHE A 281 28.15 5.51 28.55
N GLU A 282 28.72 6.57 28.00
CA GLU A 282 29.26 6.56 26.63
C GLU A 282 30.79 6.47 26.56
N GLN A 283 31.49 7.17 27.46
CA GLN A 283 32.95 7.12 27.58
C GLN A 283 33.37 6.10 28.64
N MET A 284 33.05 4.85 28.43
CA MET A 284 33.20 3.74 29.36
C MET A 284 34.45 3.83 30.26
N GLY A 285 34.22 4.18 31.50
CA GLY A 285 35.25 4.17 32.54
C GLY A 285 35.38 2.81 33.21
N SER A 286 36.42 2.62 34.05
CA SER A 286 36.69 1.38 34.81
C SER A 286 35.60 0.93 35.77
N HIS A 287 34.58 1.76 35.99
CA HIS A 287 33.44 1.50 36.87
C HIS A 287 32.19 0.93 36.14
N ILE A 288 32.29 0.73 34.82
CA ILE A 288 31.19 0.23 34.03
C ILE A 288 31.37 -1.26 33.75
N THR A 289 30.30 -2.01 33.92
CA THR A 289 30.21 -3.42 33.51
C THR A 289 29.29 -3.53 32.32
N ILE A 290 29.75 -4.25 31.29
CA ILE A 290 28.97 -4.54 30.08
C ILE A 290 28.59 -6.00 30.08
N TYR A 291 27.35 -6.27 29.70
CA TYR A 291 26.83 -7.61 29.51
C TYR A 291 26.29 -7.75 28.09
N TYR A 292 26.66 -8.85 27.43
CA TYR A 292 26.19 -9.20 26.13
C TYR A 292 26.18 -10.73 25.95
N ASP A 293 25.23 -11.27 25.19
CA ASP A 293 25.07 -12.71 24.88
C ASP A 293 25.08 -13.62 26.14
N GLY A 294 24.45 -13.14 27.21
CA GLY A 294 24.28 -13.88 28.46
C GLY A 294 25.47 -13.83 29.40
N ASP A 295 26.52 -13.10 29.09
CA ASP A 295 27.76 -13.08 29.87
C ASP A 295 28.29 -11.66 30.14
N LYS A 296 29.19 -11.56 31.10
CA LYS A 296 29.93 -10.34 31.40
C LYS A 296 31.05 -10.15 30.37
N TRP A 297 31.03 -9.00 29.68
CA TRP A 297 32.07 -8.65 28.73
C TRP A 297 33.19 -7.86 29.37
N VAL A 298 34.41 -8.35 29.24
CA VAL A 298 35.60 -7.62 29.65
C VAL A 298 36.14 -6.93 28.39
N LEU A 299 35.99 -5.63 28.31
CA LEU A 299 36.54 -4.80 27.24
C LEU A 299 37.81 -4.10 27.70
N ASP A 300 38.73 -3.84 26.76
CA ASP A 300 39.94 -3.04 27.02
C ASP A 300 39.56 -1.62 27.47
N GLU A 301 40.39 -1.01 28.32
CA GLU A 301 40.13 0.24 29.07
C GLU A 301 39.75 1.48 28.26
N ASN A 302 39.77 1.44 26.92
CA ASN A 302 39.54 2.59 26.05
C ASN A 302 38.40 2.40 25.03
N ILE A 303 37.42 1.58 25.31
CA ILE A 303 36.33 1.29 24.40
C ILE A 303 35.11 2.17 24.72
N CYS A 304 34.67 2.98 23.73
CA CYS A 304 33.39 3.68 23.83
C CYS A 304 32.21 2.79 23.37
N THR A 305 30.97 3.15 23.72
CA THR A 305 29.76 2.42 23.36
C THR A 305 29.63 2.17 21.87
N SER A 306 30.06 3.10 21.03
CA SER A 306 30.06 2.95 19.56
C SER A 306 30.95 1.81 19.09
N ILE A 307 32.12 1.62 19.70
CA ILE A 307 33.05 0.50 19.39
C ILE A 307 32.45 -0.82 19.91
N ALA A 308 31.86 -0.82 21.10
CA ALA A 308 31.17 -2.00 21.64
C ALA A 308 30.06 -2.47 20.69
N VAL A 309 29.26 -1.55 20.18
CA VAL A 309 28.19 -1.85 19.20
C VAL A 309 28.77 -2.40 17.90
N ASP A 310 29.92 -1.90 17.41
CA ASP A 310 30.62 -2.44 16.24
C ASP A 310 31.04 -3.92 16.45
N ILE A 311 31.64 -4.22 17.61
CA ILE A 311 32.08 -5.58 17.95
C ILE A 311 30.87 -6.51 18.05
N VAL A 312 29.81 -6.08 18.73
CA VAL A 312 28.57 -6.84 18.87
C VAL A 312 27.91 -7.11 17.52
N CYS A 313 27.87 -6.14 16.62
CA CYS A 313 27.36 -6.36 15.26
C CYS A 313 28.14 -7.44 14.50
N ASN A 314 29.46 -7.42 14.58
CA ASN A 314 30.29 -8.44 13.93
C ASN A 314 30.07 -9.83 14.55
N HIS A 315 29.85 -9.92 15.85
CA HIS A 315 29.58 -11.17 16.52
C HIS A 315 28.18 -11.70 16.19
N PHE A 316 27.16 -10.85 16.33
CA PHE A 316 25.75 -11.24 16.13
C PHE A 316 25.42 -11.54 14.67
N TYR A 317 26.00 -10.80 13.74
CA TYR A 317 25.80 -10.95 12.30
C TYR A 317 27.07 -11.48 11.60
N SER A 318 27.62 -12.58 12.12
CA SER A 318 28.91 -13.14 11.69
C SER A 318 28.93 -13.69 10.26
N GLU A 319 27.78 -13.98 9.67
CA GLU A 319 27.63 -14.52 8.31
C GLU A 319 27.07 -13.49 7.32
N THR A 320 27.14 -12.19 7.65
CA THR A 320 26.62 -11.13 6.76
C THR A 320 27.33 -11.20 5.40
N VAL A 321 26.54 -11.16 4.32
CA VAL A 321 27.05 -11.06 2.95
C VAL A 321 27.27 -9.60 2.59
N VAL A 322 28.45 -9.29 2.03
CA VAL A 322 28.78 -7.92 1.60
C VAL A 322 27.99 -7.55 0.35
N ILE A 323 27.13 -6.54 0.46
CA ILE A 323 26.38 -5.96 -0.66
C ILE A 323 26.81 -4.50 -0.80
N ASN A 324 27.81 -4.26 -1.62
CA ASN A 324 28.41 -2.93 -1.78
C ASN A 324 27.52 -1.97 -2.61
N ASN A 325 26.32 -1.72 -2.11
CA ASN A 325 25.38 -0.75 -2.69
C ASN A 325 24.38 -0.28 -1.63
N GLU A 326 24.62 0.88 -1.04
CA GLU A 326 23.76 1.44 0.01
C GLU A 326 22.33 1.79 -0.44
N LEU A 327 22.08 1.91 -1.75
CA LEU A 327 20.74 2.26 -2.26
C LEU A 327 19.77 1.11 -2.10
N ILE A 328 20.22 -0.14 -2.31
CA ILE A 328 19.43 -1.35 -2.17
C ILE A 328 19.62 -2.02 -0.80
N ASN A 329 20.78 -1.86 -0.17
CA ASN A 329 21.12 -2.50 1.11
C ASN A 329 20.48 -1.77 2.31
N LYS A 330 19.16 -1.59 2.27
CA LYS A 330 18.34 -0.89 3.26
C LYS A 330 17.20 -1.77 3.75
N GLN A 331 16.78 -1.54 4.98
CA GLN A 331 15.58 -2.21 5.51
C GLN A 331 14.33 -1.81 4.72
N TYR A 332 14.19 -0.53 4.40
CA TYR A 332 13.07 0.00 3.62
C TYR A 332 13.58 0.85 2.46
N ILE A 333 13.17 0.52 1.24
CA ILE A 333 13.47 1.33 0.06
C ILE A 333 12.36 2.37 -0.11
N LYS A 334 12.72 3.66 0.06
CA LYS A 334 11.75 4.76 -0.02
C LYS A 334 11.65 5.37 -1.42
N THR A 335 12.76 5.39 -2.17
CA THR A 335 12.88 6.10 -3.45
C THR A 335 12.29 5.32 -4.62
N ALA A 336 11.42 5.96 -5.42
CA ALA A 336 10.76 5.34 -6.55
C ALA A 336 11.73 4.80 -7.64
N PRO A 337 12.82 5.49 -8.00
CA PRO A 337 13.79 4.95 -8.98
C PRO A 337 14.38 3.61 -8.54
N ILE A 338 14.80 3.47 -7.28
CA ILE A 338 15.40 2.22 -6.78
C ILE A 338 14.36 1.09 -6.71
N LYS A 339 13.10 1.40 -6.34
CA LYS A 339 12.01 0.43 -6.42
C LYS A 339 11.80 -0.07 -7.85
N LYS A 340 11.84 0.83 -8.84
CA LYS A 340 11.71 0.49 -10.25
C LYS A 340 12.89 -0.37 -10.72
N SER A 341 14.12 0.03 -10.41
CA SER A 341 15.33 -0.73 -10.77
C SER A 341 15.31 -2.13 -10.18
N ARG A 342 14.91 -2.28 -8.91
CA ARG A 342 14.74 -3.59 -8.26
C ARG A 342 13.75 -4.48 -9.02
N LYS A 343 12.58 -3.93 -9.41
CA LYS A 343 11.57 -4.68 -10.19
C LYS A 343 12.11 -5.16 -11.53
N ILE A 344 12.81 -4.28 -12.27
CA ILE A 344 13.40 -4.62 -13.58
C ILE A 344 14.42 -5.76 -13.43
N ILE A 345 15.29 -5.71 -12.41
CA ILE A 345 16.26 -6.78 -12.16
C ILE A 345 15.54 -8.10 -11.84
N MET A 346 14.54 -8.06 -10.98
CA MET A 346 13.79 -9.26 -10.59
C MET A 346 13.05 -9.87 -11.78
N GLN A 347 12.40 -9.04 -12.62
CA GLN A 347 11.73 -9.51 -13.83
C GLN A 347 12.73 -10.20 -14.77
N ASN A 348 13.90 -9.58 -15.00
CA ASN A 348 14.93 -10.17 -15.85
C ASN A 348 15.45 -11.50 -15.30
N ILE A 349 15.55 -11.64 -13.97
CA ILE A 349 15.96 -12.91 -13.33
C ILE A 349 14.89 -13.98 -13.53
N LEU A 350 13.61 -13.64 -13.36
CA LEU A 350 12.51 -14.59 -13.52
C LEU A 350 12.31 -15.03 -14.98
N ASP A 351 12.56 -14.11 -15.93
CA ASP A 351 12.42 -14.36 -17.37
C ASP A 351 13.69 -15.02 -17.97
N GLU A 352 14.71 -15.31 -17.14
CA GLU A 352 16.03 -15.81 -17.59
C GLU A 352 16.67 -14.94 -18.70
N GLY A 353 16.43 -13.62 -18.60
CA GLY A 353 16.92 -12.65 -19.58
C GLY A 353 18.44 -12.47 -19.57
N SER A 354 18.98 -11.86 -20.63
CA SER A 354 20.40 -11.56 -20.73
C SER A 354 20.86 -10.59 -19.63
N VAL A 355 22.01 -10.90 -19.02
CA VAL A 355 22.64 -10.09 -17.97
C VAL A 355 23.82 -9.25 -18.47
N GLU A 356 24.16 -9.31 -19.76
CA GLU A 356 25.32 -8.63 -20.32
C GLU A 356 25.29 -7.11 -20.12
N SER A 357 24.12 -6.50 -20.29
CA SER A 357 23.93 -5.05 -20.07
C SER A 357 24.13 -4.65 -18.61
N TYR A 358 23.94 -5.56 -17.67
CA TYR A 358 24.15 -5.31 -16.25
C TYR A 358 25.65 -5.44 -15.88
N LEU A 359 26.39 -6.29 -16.56
CA LEU A 359 27.82 -6.49 -16.25
C LEU A 359 28.67 -5.27 -16.65
N SER A 360 28.36 -4.61 -17.76
CA SER A 360 29.13 -3.48 -18.31
C SER A 360 28.47 -2.11 -18.15
N GLY A 361 27.15 -2.06 -17.86
CA GLY A 361 26.37 -0.83 -17.79
C GLY A 361 26.65 0.05 -16.55
N THR A 362 26.23 1.32 -16.63
CA THR A 362 26.33 2.31 -15.56
C THR A 362 24.98 2.68 -14.96
N SER A 363 23.88 2.07 -15.42
CA SER A 363 22.55 2.30 -14.91
C SER A 363 22.39 1.86 -13.44
N SER A 364 21.34 2.31 -12.78
CA SER A 364 21.08 1.90 -11.39
C SER A 364 20.79 0.39 -11.30
N GLU A 365 20.15 -0.20 -12.31
CA GLU A 365 19.94 -1.65 -12.44
C GLU A 365 21.27 -2.40 -12.51
N ALA A 366 22.19 -1.94 -13.37
CA ALA A 366 23.49 -2.54 -13.54
C ALA A 366 24.34 -2.48 -12.26
N THR A 367 24.35 -1.35 -11.57
CA THR A 367 25.10 -1.19 -10.31
C THR A 367 24.54 -2.03 -9.19
N ILE A 368 23.21 -2.11 -9.06
CA ILE A 368 22.53 -2.96 -8.05
C ILE A 368 22.76 -4.44 -8.39
N TYR A 369 22.57 -4.86 -9.63
CA TYR A 369 22.77 -6.25 -10.05
C TYR A 369 24.20 -6.73 -9.75
N ARG A 370 25.22 -5.94 -10.15
CA ARG A 370 26.62 -6.28 -9.85
C ARG A 370 26.87 -6.38 -8.35
N ALA A 371 26.36 -5.45 -7.56
CA ALA A 371 26.56 -5.48 -6.11
C ALA A 371 25.91 -6.70 -5.45
N VAL A 372 24.68 -7.02 -5.85
CA VAL A 372 23.90 -8.12 -5.23
C VAL A 372 24.28 -9.49 -5.76
N MET A 373 24.56 -9.62 -7.07
CA MET A 373 24.74 -10.93 -7.69
C MET A 373 26.23 -11.27 -7.94
N VAL A 374 26.99 -10.32 -8.47
CA VAL A 374 28.36 -10.56 -8.92
C VAL A 374 29.37 -10.37 -7.78
N ASN A 375 29.43 -9.16 -7.22
CA ASN A 375 30.45 -8.79 -6.22
C ASN A 375 30.25 -9.51 -4.89
N SER A 376 29.01 -9.89 -4.56
CA SER A 376 28.70 -10.71 -3.40
C SER A 376 29.13 -12.18 -3.55
N GLY A 377 29.37 -12.63 -4.79
CA GLY A 377 29.69 -14.02 -5.12
C GLY A 377 28.45 -14.92 -5.29
N ILE A 378 27.22 -14.39 -5.25
CA ILE A 378 25.98 -15.20 -5.39
C ILE A 378 25.90 -15.86 -6.76
N SER A 379 26.27 -15.16 -7.83
CA SER A 379 26.31 -15.73 -9.20
C SER A 379 27.64 -16.40 -9.56
N SER A 380 28.66 -16.37 -8.68
CA SER A 380 29.95 -17.00 -8.93
C SER A 380 29.88 -18.51 -8.88
N ASP A 381 30.73 -19.20 -9.64
CA ASP A 381 30.92 -20.67 -9.52
C ASP A 381 31.60 -21.05 -8.21
N ASP A 382 32.63 -20.27 -7.82
CA ASP A 382 33.28 -20.39 -6.52
C ASP A 382 32.68 -19.38 -5.53
N LYS A 383 31.71 -19.86 -4.77
CA LYS A 383 30.96 -19.03 -3.83
C LYS A 383 31.67 -18.93 -2.48
N PRO A 384 31.69 -17.76 -1.84
CA PRO A 384 32.11 -17.62 -0.43
C PRO A 384 31.29 -18.52 0.51
N ASP A 385 31.86 -18.92 1.64
CA ASP A 385 31.21 -19.88 2.56
C ASP A 385 29.91 -19.31 3.16
N ASN A 386 29.86 -18.02 3.52
CA ASN A 386 28.65 -17.37 3.98
C ASN A 386 27.54 -17.35 2.90
N VAL A 387 27.92 -17.18 1.62
CA VAL A 387 26.98 -17.26 0.48
C VAL A 387 26.49 -18.70 0.26
N LYS A 388 27.37 -19.70 0.38
CA LYS A 388 26.95 -21.11 0.33
C LYS A 388 25.94 -21.44 1.42
N LYS A 389 26.19 -20.99 2.66
CA LYS A 389 25.26 -21.14 3.78
C LYS A 389 23.92 -20.46 3.50
N LEU A 390 23.94 -19.20 3.00
CA LEU A 390 22.76 -18.45 2.65
C LEU A 390 21.90 -19.16 1.60
N LEU A 391 22.49 -19.59 0.49
CA LEU A 391 21.78 -20.32 -0.56
C LEU A 391 21.32 -21.70 -0.08
N GLY A 392 22.07 -22.35 0.82
CA GLY A 392 21.69 -23.59 1.48
C GLY A 392 20.40 -23.44 2.31
N ILE A 393 20.19 -22.30 2.96
CA ILE A 393 18.96 -22.01 3.71
C ILE A 393 17.76 -21.85 2.76
N PHE A 394 17.93 -21.13 1.63
CA PHE A 394 16.88 -21.07 0.60
C PHE A 394 16.50 -22.48 0.15
N LYS A 395 17.50 -23.29 -0.22
CA LYS A 395 17.27 -24.68 -0.64
C LYS A 395 16.53 -25.48 0.41
N SER A 396 17.02 -25.49 1.65
CA SER A 396 16.39 -26.25 2.75
C SER A 396 14.95 -25.76 3.04
N PHE A 397 14.69 -24.47 2.95
CA PHE A 397 13.35 -23.93 3.13
C PHE A 397 12.42 -24.42 2.03
N PHE A 398 12.81 -24.30 0.76
CA PHE A 398 11.99 -24.80 -0.35
C PHE A 398 11.80 -26.31 -0.32
N ASP A 399 12.82 -27.06 0.02
CA ASP A 399 12.70 -28.51 0.19
C ASP A 399 11.69 -28.88 1.30
N SER A 400 11.58 -28.05 2.35
CA SER A 400 10.56 -28.18 3.39
C SER A 400 9.15 -27.76 2.96
N CYS A 401 9.02 -27.03 1.84
CA CYS A 401 7.74 -26.64 1.26
C CYS A 401 7.15 -27.72 0.34
N VAL A 402 7.90 -28.78 0.05
CA VAL A 402 7.43 -29.88 -0.81
C VAL A 402 6.33 -30.64 -0.08
N ASP A 403 5.14 -30.66 -0.68
CA ASP A 403 3.91 -31.27 -0.15
C ASP A 403 3.45 -30.70 1.22
N GLU A 404 4.06 -29.59 1.68
CA GLU A 404 3.68 -28.92 2.92
C GLU A 404 3.70 -27.38 2.75
N LYS A 405 2.64 -26.71 3.17
CA LYS A 405 2.55 -25.25 3.14
C LYS A 405 3.37 -24.61 4.27
N LYS A 406 4.37 -23.80 3.95
CA LYS A 406 5.23 -23.11 4.92
C LYS A 406 5.13 -21.58 4.81
N SER A 407 5.07 -20.93 5.97
CA SER A 407 5.08 -19.46 6.04
C SER A 407 6.45 -18.88 5.65
N LEU A 408 6.45 -17.84 4.83
CA LEU A 408 7.67 -17.16 4.42
C LEU A 408 8.37 -16.43 5.58
N SER A 409 7.65 -16.14 6.66
CA SER A 409 8.22 -15.50 7.85
C SER A 409 9.40 -16.29 8.42
N ILE A 410 9.39 -17.63 8.29
CA ILE A 410 10.50 -18.50 8.73
C ILE A 410 11.78 -18.11 7.98
N LEU A 411 11.68 -17.95 6.67
CA LEU A 411 12.82 -17.61 5.80
C LEU A 411 13.29 -16.17 6.01
N VAL A 412 12.38 -15.21 5.99
CA VAL A 412 12.70 -13.78 6.13
C VAL A 412 13.31 -13.49 7.50
N ASN A 413 12.75 -14.04 8.58
CA ASN A 413 13.30 -13.87 9.92
C ASN A 413 14.70 -14.50 10.03
N ARG A 414 14.95 -15.61 9.38
CA ARG A 414 16.28 -16.25 9.36
C ARG A 414 17.33 -15.40 8.67
N PHE A 415 16.97 -14.70 7.59
CA PHE A 415 17.91 -13.83 6.87
C PHE A 415 18.07 -12.46 7.50
N CYS A 416 17.01 -11.84 8.01
CA CYS A 416 17.09 -10.55 8.67
C CYS A 416 17.69 -10.64 10.07
N GLY A 417 17.58 -11.79 10.72
CA GLY A 417 18.11 -12.06 12.05
C GLY A 417 19.54 -12.63 12.07
N LYS A 418 19.93 -13.13 13.24
CA LYS A 418 21.22 -13.86 13.48
C LYS A 418 21.28 -15.13 12.60
N PRO A 419 22.41 -15.46 11.95
CA PRO A 419 23.68 -14.72 11.93
C PRO A 419 23.88 -13.82 10.68
N PHE A 420 22.91 -13.74 9.77
CA PHE A 420 23.09 -13.05 8.47
C PHE A 420 22.82 -11.54 8.54
N GLY A 421 21.76 -11.14 9.20
CA GLY A 421 21.37 -9.74 9.34
C GLY A 421 21.18 -9.01 8.01
N MET A 422 20.63 -9.67 7.00
CA MET A 422 20.42 -9.05 5.69
C MET A 422 19.34 -7.97 5.74
N ARG A 423 19.47 -6.98 4.89
CA ARG A 423 18.44 -5.94 4.75
C ARG A 423 17.30 -6.40 3.85
N ALA A 424 16.08 -6.13 4.28
CA ALA A 424 14.86 -6.55 3.54
C ALA A 424 14.82 -6.02 2.10
N GLY A 425 15.47 -4.90 1.81
CA GLY A 425 15.55 -4.35 0.46
C GLY A 425 16.22 -5.26 -0.57
N VAL A 426 17.17 -6.09 -0.14
CA VAL A 426 17.93 -7.03 -0.99
C VAL A 426 17.20 -8.36 -1.16
N LEU A 427 16.48 -8.81 -0.14
CA LEU A 427 15.87 -10.14 -0.10
C LEU A 427 14.95 -10.49 -1.28
N PRO A 428 14.12 -9.55 -1.84
CA PRO A 428 13.31 -9.86 -3.01
C PRO A 428 14.12 -10.32 -4.23
N ILE A 429 15.30 -9.71 -4.47
CA ILE A 429 16.18 -10.11 -5.59
C ILE A 429 16.70 -11.53 -5.36
N LEU A 430 17.13 -11.85 -4.13
CA LEU A 430 17.63 -13.18 -3.79
C LEU A 430 16.54 -14.24 -3.83
N LEU A 431 15.33 -13.88 -3.40
CA LEU A 431 14.17 -14.76 -3.46
C LEU A 431 13.80 -15.05 -4.92
N ALA A 432 13.74 -14.01 -5.79
CA ALA A 432 13.52 -14.18 -7.23
C ALA A 432 14.59 -15.08 -7.86
N TYR A 433 15.87 -14.87 -7.54
CA TYR A 433 16.96 -15.72 -8.02
C TYR A 433 16.85 -17.18 -7.54
N SER A 434 16.49 -17.37 -6.28
CA SER A 434 16.36 -18.73 -5.73
C SER A 434 15.16 -19.47 -6.29
N LEU A 435 14.08 -18.75 -6.60
CA LEU A 435 12.87 -19.27 -7.25
C LEU A 435 13.14 -19.61 -8.74
N SER A 436 13.87 -18.74 -9.48
CA SER A 436 14.19 -19.01 -10.90
C SER A 436 15.12 -20.21 -11.13
N LYS A 437 15.79 -20.70 -10.08
CA LYS A 437 16.64 -21.91 -10.16
C LYS A 437 15.90 -23.23 -9.89
N ARG A 438 14.58 -23.14 -9.69
CA ARG A 438 13.74 -24.32 -9.44
C ARG A 438 12.83 -24.58 -10.63
N ASN A 439 12.68 -25.84 -10.97
CA ASN A 439 11.83 -26.29 -12.07
C ASN A 439 10.47 -26.81 -11.58
N GLU A 440 10.31 -26.92 -10.25
CA GLU A 440 9.07 -27.44 -9.65
C GLU A 440 7.94 -26.39 -9.71
N ASP A 441 6.70 -26.86 -9.68
CA ASP A 441 5.52 -26.01 -9.63
C ASP A 441 5.38 -25.35 -8.24
N ILE A 442 5.69 -24.08 -8.17
CA ILE A 442 5.64 -23.28 -6.95
C ILE A 442 4.31 -22.56 -6.87
N VAL A 443 3.59 -22.82 -5.79
CA VAL A 443 2.30 -22.19 -5.48
C VAL A 443 2.47 -21.22 -4.32
N VAL A 444 2.06 -19.97 -4.51
CA VAL A 444 2.12 -18.92 -3.50
C VAL A 444 0.73 -18.63 -2.97
N TYR A 445 0.61 -18.58 -1.65
CA TYR A 445 -0.63 -18.21 -0.96
C TYR A 445 -0.48 -16.88 -0.24
N TYR A 446 -1.48 -16.01 -0.41
CA TYR A 446 -1.70 -14.85 0.46
C TYR A 446 -2.83 -15.21 1.43
N GLU A 447 -2.51 -15.31 2.71
CA GLU A 447 -3.38 -15.93 3.73
C GLU A 447 -3.72 -17.38 3.29
N ASP A 448 -4.93 -17.67 2.84
CA ASP A 448 -5.31 -18.99 2.32
C ASP A 448 -5.70 -18.99 0.84
N ARG A 449 -5.46 -17.86 0.12
CA ARG A 449 -5.78 -17.72 -1.30
C ARG A 449 -4.55 -17.86 -2.15
N GLU A 450 -4.63 -18.68 -3.18
CA GLU A 450 -3.58 -18.76 -4.19
C GLU A 450 -3.51 -17.46 -4.99
N ILE A 451 -2.28 -16.99 -5.22
CA ILE A 451 -2.00 -15.80 -6.00
C ILE A 451 -0.89 -16.06 -7.02
N ALA A 452 -0.86 -15.26 -8.06
CA ALA A 452 0.19 -15.35 -9.09
C ALA A 452 1.56 -14.98 -8.49
N LEU A 453 2.59 -15.74 -8.90
CA LEU A 453 3.98 -15.45 -8.57
C LEU A 453 4.54 -14.46 -9.60
N ASP A 454 4.50 -13.19 -9.28
CA ASP A 454 5.09 -12.10 -10.03
C ASP A 454 6.05 -11.27 -9.17
N VAL A 455 6.69 -10.28 -9.78
CA VAL A 455 7.65 -9.40 -9.10
C VAL A 455 7.03 -8.66 -7.92
N ASP A 456 5.79 -8.18 -8.06
CA ASP A 456 5.10 -7.45 -7.00
C ASP A 456 4.73 -8.38 -5.84
N THR A 457 4.30 -9.58 -6.14
CA THR A 457 4.05 -10.62 -5.16
C THR A 457 5.32 -10.95 -4.38
N ILE A 458 6.47 -11.15 -5.03
CA ILE A 458 7.74 -11.45 -4.34
C ILE A 458 8.16 -10.31 -3.41
N ILE A 459 7.96 -9.06 -3.81
CA ILE A 459 8.23 -7.90 -2.95
C ILE A 459 7.33 -7.93 -1.72
N ASN A 460 6.02 -8.12 -1.91
CA ASN A 460 5.05 -8.17 -0.82
C ASN A 460 5.28 -9.36 0.12
N MET A 461 5.76 -10.48 -0.40
CA MET A 461 6.17 -11.65 0.39
C MET A 461 7.26 -11.31 1.41
N VAL A 462 8.20 -10.44 1.04
CA VAL A 462 9.26 -9.97 1.96
C VAL A 462 8.75 -8.86 2.88
N ASP A 463 7.89 -7.96 2.39
CA ASP A 463 7.36 -6.84 3.19
C ASP A 463 6.33 -7.30 4.25
N TYR A 464 5.55 -8.37 3.95
CA TYR A 464 4.51 -8.93 4.83
C TYR A 464 4.62 -10.44 4.98
N PRO A 465 5.76 -10.98 5.43
CA PRO A 465 6.09 -12.40 5.31
C PRO A 465 5.17 -13.35 6.10
N THR A 466 4.48 -12.86 7.13
CA THR A 466 3.53 -13.67 7.92
C THR A 466 2.23 -13.96 7.17
N LYS A 467 1.89 -13.16 6.15
CA LYS A 467 0.69 -13.32 5.34
C LYS A 467 0.89 -14.25 4.14
N TYR A 468 2.13 -14.56 3.82
CA TYR A 468 2.46 -15.36 2.65
C TYR A 468 2.99 -16.74 3.04
N SER A 469 2.61 -17.73 2.25
CA SER A 469 3.10 -19.09 2.37
C SER A 469 3.44 -19.66 1.00
N ILE A 470 4.40 -20.58 0.98
CA ILE A 470 4.82 -21.29 -0.22
C ILE A 470 4.45 -22.76 -0.05
N PHE A 471 4.00 -23.37 -1.13
CA PHE A 471 3.80 -24.79 -1.31
C PHE A 471 4.46 -25.19 -2.62
N ILE A 472 5.15 -26.30 -2.64
CA ILE A 472 5.80 -26.87 -3.83
C ILE A 472 5.19 -28.23 -4.09
N SER A 473 4.63 -28.42 -5.27
CA SER A 473 4.09 -29.72 -5.67
C SER A 473 5.22 -30.69 -5.98
N LYS A 474 5.13 -31.90 -5.45
CA LYS A 474 6.06 -32.95 -5.83
C LYS A 474 5.84 -33.33 -7.29
N ASP A 475 6.88 -33.21 -8.08
CA ASP A 475 6.83 -33.59 -9.47
C ASP A 475 6.62 -35.12 -9.59
N SER A 476 5.58 -35.49 -10.36
CA SER A 476 5.41 -36.85 -10.86
C SER A 476 5.25 -36.78 -12.38
N ALA A 477 5.81 -37.78 -13.08
CA ALA A 477 5.68 -37.86 -14.54
C ALA A 477 4.22 -37.82 -15.02
N ASP A 478 3.29 -38.31 -14.20
CA ASP A 478 1.87 -38.30 -14.50
C ASP A 478 1.25 -36.90 -14.34
N LYS A 479 1.65 -36.14 -13.30
CA LYS A 479 1.22 -34.74 -13.13
C LYS A 479 1.76 -33.84 -14.23
N ASP A 480 3.03 -33.98 -14.60
CA ASP A 480 3.65 -33.26 -15.69
C ASP A 480 2.96 -33.51 -17.03
N ARG A 481 2.69 -34.78 -17.34
CA ARG A 481 1.96 -35.16 -18.55
C ARG A 481 0.54 -34.59 -18.54
N TYR A 482 -0.14 -34.61 -17.40
CA TYR A 482 -1.46 -34.05 -17.21
C TYR A 482 -1.48 -32.54 -17.48
N LEU A 483 -0.56 -31.78 -16.85
CA LEU A 483 -0.43 -30.34 -17.06
C LEU A 483 -0.11 -30.00 -18.52
N TYR A 484 0.80 -30.75 -19.15
CA TYR A 484 1.12 -30.57 -20.56
C TYR A 484 -0.11 -30.76 -21.44
N ASN A 485 -0.85 -31.84 -21.24
CA ASN A 485 -2.05 -32.14 -22.02
C ASN A 485 -3.18 -31.10 -21.80
N LEU A 486 -3.36 -30.62 -20.56
CA LEU A 486 -4.30 -29.53 -20.29
C LEU A 486 -3.90 -28.22 -20.96
N TYR A 487 -2.60 -27.89 -20.92
CA TYR A 487 -2.09 -26.71 -21.58
C TYR A 487 -2.31 -26.80 -23.10
N ASP A 488 -1.94 -27.89 -23.72
CA ASP A 488 -2.16 -28.13 -25.16
C ASP A 488 -3.64 -28.05 -25.55
N LEU A 489 -4.52 -28.57 -24.67
CA LEU A 489 -5.95 -28.53 -24.89
C LEU A 489 -6.54 -27.12 -24.84
N PHE A 490 -6.10 -26.24 -23.90
CA PHE A 490 -6.79 -24.97 -23.62
C PHE A 490 -6.00 -23.72 -23.99
N ALA A 491 -4.66 -23.78 -24.19
CA ALA A 491 -3.86 -22.61 -24.53
C ALA A 491 -4.01 -22.22 -25.99
N ASP A 492 -4.12 -20.92 -26.24
CA ASP A 492 -4.08 -20.32 -27.55
C ASP A 492 -2.65 -19.95 -27.96
N LYS A 493 -2.41 -19.61 -29.23
CA LYS A 493 -1.10 -19.17 -29.74
C LYS A 493 -0.52 -17.96 -28.98
N ALA A 494 -1.36 -17.12 -28.43
CA ALA A 494 -0.99 -15.95 -27.63
C ALA A 494 -0.47 -16.32 -26.22
N ASP A 495 -0.81 -17.50 -25.71
CA ASP A 495 -0.52 -17.92 -24.35
C ASP A 495 0.86 -18.59 -24.19
N LYS A 496 1.59 -18.80 -25.29
CA LYS A 496 2.90 -19.50 -25.31
C LYS A 496 4.01 -18.78 -24.54
N ASN A 497 3.79 -17.51 -24.13
CA ASN A 497 4.76 -16.67 -23.44
C ASN A 497 4.29 -16.25 -22.04
N LEU A 498 3.34 -16.94 -21.41
CA LEU A 498 2.95 -16.65 -20.04
C LEU A 498 4.08 -17.05 -19.10
N SER A 499 4.71 -16.05 -18.46
CA SER A 499 5.68 -16.25 -17.38
C SER A 499 4.95 -16.52 -16.07
N GLY A 500 5.51 -17.33 -15.20
CA GLY A 500 4.99 -17.58 -13.85
C GLY A 500 4.49 -19.01 -13.61
N ASN A 501 3.62 -19.18 -12.64
CA ASN A 501 3.11 -20.49 -12.23
C ASN A 501 2.34 -21.21 -13.38
N ARG A 502 2.86 -22.34 -13.84
CA ARG A 502 2.30 -23.17 -14.93
C ARG A 502 0.84 -23.57 -14.64
N ILE A 503 0.54 -23.94 -13.41
CA ILE A 503 -0.80 -24.37 -12.98
C ILE A 503 -1.80 -23.21 -13.08
N ALA A 504 -1.45 -22.05 -12.55
CA ALA A 504 -2.30 -20.86 -12.62
C ALA A 504 -2.53 -20.39 -14.07
N ASN A 505 -1.51 -20.52 -14.93
CA ASN A 505 -1.63 -20.20 -16.34
C ASN A 505 -2.61 -21.11 -17.08
N ILE A 506 -2.56 -22.43 -16.81
CA ILE A 506 -3.51 -23.40 -17.36
C ILE A 506 -4.95 -23.06 -16.94
N LEU A 507 -5.18 -22.81 -15.65
CA LEU A 507 -6.51 -22.41 -15.17
C LEU A 507 -6.98 -21.13 -15.83
N THR A 508 -6.10 -20.15 -16.01
CA THR A 508 -6.43 -18.88 -16.70
C THR A 508 -6.83 -19.13 -18.14
N CYS A 509 -6.14 -20.02 -18.88
CA CYS A 509 -6.50 -20.40 -20.24
C CYS A 509 -7.88 -21.09 -20.27
N MET A 510 -8.17 -22.00 -19.34
CA MET A 510 -9.46 -22.65 -19.21
C MET A 510 -10.60 -21.65 -18.91
N GLN A 511 -10.37 -20.73 -17.98
CA GLN A 511 -11.35 -19.70 -17.63
C GLN A 511 -11.60 -18.73 -18.79
N ARG A 512 -10.55 -18.36 -19.57
CA ARG A 512 -10.68 -17.51 -20.77
C ARG A 512 -11.49 -18.22 -21.82
N TRP A 513 -11.16 -19.48 -22.13
CA TRP A 513 -11.94 -20.30 -23.03
C TRP A 513 -13.42 -20.35 -22.61
N TYR A 514 -13.70 -20.69 -21.35
CA TYR A 514 -15.06 -20.79 -20.86
C TYR A 514 -15.84 -19.47 -20.93
N ARG A 515 -15.18 -18.34 -20.62
CA ARG A 515 -15.77 -17.00 -20.74
C ARG A 515 -16.11 -16.65 -22.20
N GLY A 516 -15.29 -17.08 -23.15
CA GLY A 516 -15.50 -16.87 -24.59
C GLY A 516 -16.65 -17.68 -25.18
N LEU A 517 -17.16 -18.71 -24.48
CA LEU A 517 -18.30 -19.49 -24.97
C LEU A 517 -19.57 -18.62 -25.06
N PRO A 518 -20.46 -18.88 -26.05
CA PRO A 518 -21.78 -18.28 -26.12
C PRO A 518 -22.58 -18.49 -24.82
N GLN A 519 -23.45 -17.54 -24.50
CA GLN A 519 -24.24 -17.63 -23.26
C GLN A 519 -25.22 -18.80 -23.29
N VAL A 520 -25.81 -19.11 -24.46
CA VAL A 520 -26.66 -20.26 -24.67
C VAL A 520 -25.99 -21.57 -24.29
N THR A 521 -24.69 -21.72 -24.64
CA THR A 521 -23.87 -22.88 -24.25
C THR A 521 -23.67 -22.97 -22.72
N LYS A 522 -23.52 -21.82 -22.05
CA LYS A 522 -23.37 -21.73 -20.58
C LYS A 522 -24.68 -21.97 -19.84
N ASN A 523 -25.82 -21.88 -20.50
CA ASN A 523 -27.14 -22.02 -19.94
C ASN A 523 -27.70 -23.44 -20.03
N ILE A 524 -26.99 -24.39 -20.65
CA ILE A 524 -27.39 -25.79 -20.78
C ILE A 524 -27.54 -26.42 -19.41
N ARG A 525 -28.75 -26.97 -19.13
CA ARG A 525 -29.07 -27.68 -17.88
C ARG A 525 -29.75 -29.02 -18.16
N LYS A 526 -30.44 -29.15 -19.30
CA LYS A 526 -31.17 -30.34 -19.71
C LYS A 526 -30.44 -31.02 -20.88
N GLY A 527 -30.54 -32.34 -20.94
CA GLY A 527 -30.04 -33.11 -22.08
C GLY A 527 -30.86 -32.84 -23.33
N ASN A 528 -30.16 -32.84 -24.46
CA ASN A 528 -30.74 -32.71 -25.80
C ASN A 528 -30.07 -33.69 -26.75
N GLU A 529 -30.49 -33.72 -28.03
CA GLU A 529 -29.92 -34.61 -29.05
C GLU A 529 -28.40 -34.48 -29.24
N TYR A 530 -27.86 -33.30 -29.01
CA TYR A 530 -26.42 -33.04 -29.18
C TYR A 530 -25.61 -33.37 -27.93
N ILE A 531 -26.15 -33.07 -26.74
CA ILE A 531 -25.55 -33.38 -25.45
C ILE A 531 -26.51 -34.31 -24.69
N SER A 532 -26.37 -35.63 -24.93
CA SER A 532 -27.15 -36.69 -24.27
C SER A 532 -26.38 -37.38 -23.14
N ASN A 533 -25.09 -37.11 -23.00
CA ASN A 533 -24.23 -37.74 -21.99
C ASN A 533 -24.52 -37.19 -20.59
N GLU A 534 -25.08 -38.04 -19.69
CA GLU A 534 -25.42 -37.66 -18.32
C GLU A 534 -24.20 -37.14 -17.52
N ARG A 535 -22.99 -37.65 -17.77
CA ARG A 535 -21.79 -37.18 -17.07
C ARG A 535 -21.48 -35.75 -17.45
N ILE A 536 -21.60 -35.40 -18.75
CA ILE A 536 -21.39 -34.03 -19.20
C ILE A 536 -22.43 -33.12 -18.53
N LEU A 537 -23.71 -33.50 -18.52
CA LEU A 537 -24.76 -32.72 -17.89
C LEU A 537 -24.55 -32.51 -16.38
N LYS A 538 -24.03 -33.50 -15.66
CA LYS A 538 -23.71 -33.39 -14.24
C LYS A 538 -22.43 -32.52 -14.00
N ALA A 539 -21.51 -32.51 -14.96
CA ALA A 539 -20.27 -31.72 -14.88
C ALA A 539 -20.48 -30.22 -15.17
N LEU A 540 -21.41 -29.87 -16.08
CA LEU A 540 -21.62 -28.50 -16.54
C LEU A 540 -21.88 -27.47 -15.40
N PRO A 541 -22.81 -27.69 -14.44
CA PRO A 541 -23.04 -26.72 -13.36
C PRO A 541 -21.84 -26.54 -12.45
N LYS A 542 -21.12 -27.64 -12.17
CA LYS A 542 -19.92 -27.62 -11.33
C LYS A 542 -18.77 -26.88 -12.03
N LEU A 543 -18.56 -27.18 -13.31
CA LEU A 543 -17.57 -26.49 -14.14
C LEU A 543 -17.87 -25.01 -14.25
N LYS A 544 -19.12 -24.63 -14.47
CA LYS A 544 -19.56 -23.22 -14.50
C LYS A 544 -19.16 -22.49 -13.23
N ASN A 545 -19.42 -23.07 -12.06
CA ASN A 545 -19.09 -22.48 -10.77
C ASN A 545 -17.59 -22.24 -10.60
N VAL A 546 -16.77 -23.16 -11.05
CA VAL A 546 -15.29 -23.06 -10.94
C VAL A 546 -14.74 -22.08 -11.96
N MET A 547 -15.18 -22.13 -13.22
CA MET A 547 -14.65 -21.31 -14.30
C MET A 547 -15.08 -19.82 -14.22
N GLN A 548 -16.15 -19.51 -13.52
CA GLN A 548 -16.61 -18.13 -13.33
C GLN A 548 -15.98 -17.43 -12.11
N ARG A 549 -15.45 -18.16 -11.17
CA ARG A 549 -14.79 -17.60 -9.97
C ARG A 549 -13.40 -17.11 -10.31
N MET A 550 -13.01 -15.98 -9.69
CA MET A 550 -11.67 -15.41 -9.81
C MET A 550 -10.74 -15.78 -8.62
N ASP A 551 -11.33 -16.18 -7.50
CA ASP A 551 -10.67 -16.43 -6.22
C ASP A 551 -10.56 -17.92 -5.90
N VAL A 552 -10.15 -18.71 -6.87
CA VAL A 552 -9.99 -20.17 -6.72
C VAL A 552 -8.51 -20.55 -6.62
N ASN A 553 -8.24 -21.56 -5.83
CA ASN A 553 -6.93 -22.18 -5.74
C ASN A 553 -6.66 -23.02 -7.00
N ALA A 554 -5.72 -22.58 -7.84
CA ALA A 554 -5.45 -23.23 -9.12
C ALA A 554 -4.94 -24.67 -8.95
N TYR A 555 -4.10 -24.93 -7.94
CA TYR A 555 -3.62 -26.27 -7.63
C TYR A 555 -4.79 -27.20 -7.28
N GLU A 556 -5.65 -26.78 -6.37
CA GLU A 556 -6.83 -27.54 -5.95
C GLU A 556 -7.79 -27.78 -7.11
N VAL A 557 -8.00 -26.75 -7.95
CA VAL A 557 -8.89 -26.87 -9.13
C VAL A 557 -8.34 -27.90 -10.11
N ILE A 558 -7.07 -27.83 -10.47
CA ILE A 558 -6.48 -28.67 -11.50
C ILE A 558 -6.35 -30.13 -11.04
N PHE A 559 -5.87 -30.36 -9.82
CA PHE A 559 -5.52 -31.72 -9.36
C PHE A 559 -6.61 -32.43 -8.56
N GLU A 560 -7.57 -31.70 -8.00
CA GLU A 560 -8.62 -32.29 -7.14
C GLU A 560 -10.04 -32.05 -7.70
N ILE A 561 -10.39 -30.79 -7.98
CA ILE A 561 -11.77 -30.42 -8.36
C ILE A 561 -12.09 -30.90 -9.78
N LEU A 562 -11.22 -30.68 -10.77
CA LEU A 562 -11.46 -31.09 -12.16
C LEU A 562 -11.57 -32.62 -12.31
N PRO A 563 -10.65 -33.44 -11.78
CA PRO A 563 -10.83 -34.89 -11.79
C PRO A 563 -12.16 -35.33 -11.16
N ASN A 564 -12.54 -34.73 -10.03
CA ASN A 564 -13.81 -35.02 -9.35
C ASN A 564 -15.03 -34.59 -10.18
N ILE A 565 -14.99 -33.41 -10.84
CA ILE A 565 -16.05 -32.95 -11.74
C ILE A 565 -16.22 -33.93 -12.91
N CYS A 566 -15.13 -34.38 -13.50
CA CYS A 566 -15.11 -35.35 -14.60
C CYS A 566 -15.49 -36.77 -14.16
N GLY A 567 -15.33 -37.07 -12.86
CA GLY A 567 -15.63 -38.39 -12.27
C GLY A 567 -14.57 -39.45 -12.56
N TYR A 568 -13.30 -39.04 -12.66
CA TYR A 568 -12.14 -39.88 -12.85
C TYR A 568 -11.03 -39.53 -11.85
N GLU A 569 -10.37 -40.52 -11.31
CA GLU A 569 -9.13 -40.38 -10.53
C GLU A 569 -7.89 -40.38 -11.43
N ASP A 570 -8.03 -40.87 -12.66
CA ASP A 570 -7.00 -40.93 -13.68
C ASP A 570 -6.93 -39.61 -14.47
N TYR A 571 -5.75 -39.04 -14.51
CA TYR A 571 -5.52 -37.74 -15.18
C TYR A 571 -5.68 -37.83 -16.71
N ASP A 572 -5.27 -38.91 -17.36
CA ASP A 572 -5.39 -39.10 -18.81
C ASP A 572 -6.88 -39.18 -19.20
N LYS A 573 -7.71 -39.89 -18.45
CA LYS A 573 -9.15 -39.96 -18.66
C LYS A 573 -9.84 -38.62 -18.39
N THR A 574 -9.32 -37.85 -17.44
CA THR A 574 -9.83 -36.47 -17.17
C THR A 574 -9.58 -35.58 -18.38
N VAL A 575 -8.39 -35.60 -18.97
CA VAL A 575 -8.10 -34.84 -20.20
C VAL A 575 -8.97 -35.27 -21.37
N GLU A 576 -9.14 -36.58 -21.57
CA GLU A 576 -9.99 -37.14 -22.65
C GLU A 576 -11.44 -36.64 -22.48
N PHE A 577 -11.98 -36.70 -21.29
CA PHE A 577 -13.32 -36.18 -20.99
C PHE A 577 -13.43 -34.68 -21.25
N LEU A 578 -12.47 -33.89 -20.79
CA LEU A 578 -12.43 -32.45 -21.00
C LEU A 578 -12.29 -32.09 -22.49
N SER A 579 -11.58 -32.86 -23.26
CA SER A 579 -11.48 -32.71 -24.72
C SER A 579 -12.83 -32.91 -25.41
N VAL A 580 -13.53 -33.99 -25.08
CA VAL A 580 -14.89 -34.24 -25.59
C VAL A 580 -15.83 -33.13 -25.15
N LEU A 581 -15.80 -32.72 -23.87
CA LEU A 581 -16.60 -31.66 -23.33
C LEU A 581 -16.36 -30.34 -24.09
N LYS A 582 -15.10 -29.95 -24.26
CA LYS A 582 -14.69 -28.73 -24.98
C LYS A 582 -15.24 -28.73 -26.41
N THR A 583 -15.09 -29.84 -27.12
CA THR A 583 -15.59 -29.99 -28.51
C THR A 583 -17.11 -29.83 -28.55
N LYS A 584 -17.84 -30.45 -27.63
CA LYS A 584 -19.29 -30.33 -27.55
C LYS A 584 -19.76 -28.92 -27.22
N LEU A 585 -19.09 -28.24 -26.28
CA LEU A 585 -19.46 -26.87 -25.92
C LEU A 585 -19.12 -25.86 -27.01
N ASN A 586 -18.00 -26.02 -27.68
CA ASN A 586 -17.63 -25.13 -28.80
C ASN A 586 -18.60 -25.27 -29.99
N GLY A 587 -19.05 -26.47 -30.30
CA GLY A 587 -19.93 -26.73 -31.43
C GLY A 587 -21.44 -26.56 -31.13
N TYR A 588 -21.82 -26.27 -29.88
CA TYR A 588 -23.22 -26.22 -29.50
C TYR A 588 -24.05 -25.15 -30.21
N MET A 589 -23.46 -23.96 -30.37
CA MET A 589 -24.15 -22.86 -31.06
C MET A 589 -24.40 -23.17 -32.53
N ASP A 590 -23.42 -23.76 -33.23
CA ASP A 590 -23.54 -24.14 -34.63
C ASP A 590 -24.58 -25.23 -34.79
N TRP A 591 -24.59 -26.23 -33.92
CA TRP A 591 -25.62 -27.25 -33.89
C TRP A 591 -27.02 -26.66 -33.69
N LEU A 592 -27.16 -25.72 -32.71
CA LEU A 592 -28.45 -25.07 -32.43
C LEU A 592 -28.94 -24.28 -33.64
N LEU A 593 -28.07 -23.50 -34.28
CA LEU A 593 -28.43 -22.76 -35.50
C LEU A 593 -28.84 -23.69 -36.64
N GLN A 594 -28.14 -24.80 -36.84
CA GLN A 594 -28.50 -25.80 -37.83
C GLN A 594 -29.88 -26.42 -37.50
N LYS A 595 -30.12 -26.77 -36.23
CA LYS A 595 -31.39 -27.37 -35.78
C LYS A 595 -32.55 -26.39 -35.94
N VAL A 596 -32.35 -25.11 -35.66
CA VAL A 596 -33.33 -24.06 -35.84
C VAL A 596 -33.60 -23.84 -37.34
N THR A 597 -32.54 -23.87 -38.17
CA THR A 597 -32.69 -23.80 -39.64
C THR A 597 -33.57 -24.93 -40.20
N GLU A 598 -33.29 -26.16 -39.75
CA GLU A 598 -34.05 -27.33 -40.16
C GLU A 598 -35.53 -27.23 -39.77
N VAL A 599 -35.78 -26.88 -38.50
CA VAL A 599 -37.18 -26.80 -38.02
C VAL A 599 -37.94 -25.62 -38.66
N THR A 600 -37.27 -24.49 -38.91
CA THR A 600 -37.85 -23.34 -39.59
C THR A 600 -38.21 -23.71 -41.02
N ARG A 601 -37.30 -24.36 -41.75
CA ARG A 601 -37.60 -24.89 -43.10
C ARG A 601 -38.80 -25.85 -43.06
N ASP A 602 -38.82 -26.80 -42.13
CA ASP A 602 -39.86 -27.82 -42.07
C ASP A 602 -41.24 -27.22 -41.75
N ILE A 603 -41.31 -26.19 -40.88
CA ILE A 603 -42.57 -25.48 -40.59
C ILE A 603 -43.14 -24.78 -41.84
N PHE A 604 -42.31 -24.17 -42.69
CA PHE A 604 -42.72 -23.42 -43.88
C PHE A 604 -42.74 -24.24 -45.17
N ARG A 605 -42.37 -25.50 -45.06
CA ARG A 605 -42.23 -26.38 -46.26
C ARG A 605 -43.53 -26.47 -47.00
N LEU A 606 -43.45 -26.22 -48.33
CA LEU A 606 -44.60 -26.26 -49.26
C LEU A 606 -44.61 -27.52 -50.12
N ASP A 607 -43.46 -27.91 -50.72
CA ASP A 607 -43.17 -29.13 -51.49
C ASP A 607 -41.72 -29.10 -51.97
N GLY A 608 -40.99 -30.24 -51.89
CA GLY A 608 -39.62 -30.33 -52.47
C GLY A 608 -38.48 -30.35 -51.43
N LYS A 609 -37.23 -30.40 -51.88
CA LYS A 609 -35.98 -30.44 -51.09
C LYS A 609 -35.22 -29.09 -51.08
N ASP A 610 -35.94 -28.01 -50.94
CA ASP A 610 -35.31 -26.69 -50.97
C ASP A 610 -34.63 -26.33 -49.64
N ASP A 611 -33.65 -25.47 -49.64
CA ASP A 611 -33.05 -24.88 -48.45
C ASP A 611 -34.06 -23.95 -47.73
N MET A 612 -33.70 -23.47 -46.55
CA MET A 612 -34.57 -22.65 -45.72
C MET A 612 -34.89 -21.30 -46.41
N ILE A 613 -33.91 -20.66 -47.02
CA ILE A 613 -34.08 -19.35 -47.65
C ILE A 613 -35.10 -19.45 -48.83
N HIS A 614 -34.94 -20.43 -49.71
CA HIS A 614 -35.86 -20.65 -50.83
C HIS A 614 -37.25 -21.03 -50.33
N THR A 615 -37.34 -21.85 -49.28
CA THR A 615 -38.60 -22.25 -48.68
C THR A 615 -39.37 -21.03 -48.10
N LEU A 616 -38.69 -20.18 -47.31
CA LEU A 616 -39.29 -18.99 -46.73
C LEU A 616 -39.71 -17.98 -47.85
N LYS A 617 -38.91 -17.82 -48.87
CA LYS A 617 -39.19 -16.92 -49.98
C LYS A 617 -40.42 -17.42 -50.78
N ALA A 618 -40.45 -18.70 -51.12
CA ALA A 618 -41.59 -19.31 -51.81
C ALA A 618 -42.90 -19.21 -51.01
N TRP A 619 -42.82 -19.35 -49.67
CA TRP A 619 -43.94 -19.15 -48.80
C TRP A 619 -44.39 -17.68 -48.77
N TYR A 620 -43.43 -16.74 -48.65
CA TYR A 620 -43.67 -15.29 -48.62
C TYR A 620 -44.36 -14.82 -49.92
N GLU A 621 -43.93 -15.29 -51.07
CA GLU A 621 -44.53 -14.90 -52.34
C GLU A 621 -46.01 -15.30 -52.46
N LYS A 622 -46.44 -16.39 -51.81
CA LYS A 622 -47.84 -16.84 -51.75
C LYS A 622 -48.72 -16.00 -50.82
N GLN A 623 -48.14 -15.19 -49.95
CA GLN A 623 -48.91 -14.36 -49.05
C GLN A 623 -49.60 -13.19 -49.79
N SER A 624 -50.70 -12.71 -49.25
CA SER A 624 -51.44 -11.59 -49.80
C SER A 624 -50.65 -10.28 -49.67
N ASP A 625 -50.90 -9.30 -50.54
CA ASP A 625 -50.26 -7.97 -50.44
C ASP A 625 -50.58 -7.28 -49.13
N VAL A 626 -51.75 -7.55 -48.56
CA VAL A 626 -52.13 -7.06 -47.24
C VAL A 626 -51.23 -7.65 -46.15
N ALA A 627 -50.98 -8.95 -46.17
CA ALA A 627 -50.05 -9.58 -45.22
C ALA A 627 -48.60 -9.09 -45.37
N LYS A 628 -48.19 -8.74 -46.63
CA LYS A 628 -46.83 -8.24 -46.87
C LYS A 628 -46.59 -6.80 -46.46
N HIS A 629 -47.57 -5.94 -46.63
CA HIS A 629 -47.42 -4.49 -46.49
C HIS A 629 -48.33 -3.85 -45.44
N GLY A 630 -49.17 -4.63 -44.77
CA GLY A 630 -50.03 -4.15 -43.69
C GLY A 630 -49.24 -3.77 -42.42
N LEU A 631 -49.84 -2.96 -41.58
CA LEU A 631 -49.31 -2.61 -40.27
C LEU A 631 -49.83 -3.59 -39.22
N TYR A 632 -48.94 -4.44 -38.72
CA TYR A 632 -49.25 -5.46 -37.71
C TYR A 632 -48.46 -5.27 -36.44
N ASN A 633 -48.56 -6.20 -35.51
CA ASN A 633 -47.69 -6.22 -34.35
C ASN A 633 -46.20 -6.35 -34.77
N THR A 634 -45.31 -6.04 -33.84
CA THR A 634 -43.87 -5.98 -34.10
C THR A 634 -43.29 -7.31 -34.62
N SER A 635 -43.84 -8.44 -34.18
CA SER A 635 -43.37 -9.77 -34.57
C SER A 635 -43.77 -10.11 -36.04
N ILE A 636 -45.04 -9.88 -36.41
CA ILE A 636 -45.51 -10.10 -37.78
C ILE A 636 -44.81 -9.17 -38.76
N SER A 637 -44.81 -7.86 -38.51
CA SER A 637 -44.18 -6.86 -39.37
C SER A 637 -42.67 -7.08 -39.48
N GLY A 638 -41.97 -7.40 -38.39
CA GLY A 638 -40.57 -7.70 -38.36
C GLY A 638 -40.21 -8.97 -39.12
N PHE A 639 -41.04 -10.03 -39.00
CA PHE A 639 -40.84 -11.29 -39.68
C PHE A 639 -41.06 -11.12 -41.20
N MET A 640 -42.11 -10.45 -41.63
CA MET A 640 -42.42 -10.21 -43.03
C MET A 640 -41.35 -9.33 -43.70
N SER A 641 -40.87 -8.28 -43.02
CA SER A 641 -39.78 -7.46 -43.50
C SER A 641 -38.47 -8.26 -43.62
N CYS A 642 -38.17 -9.11 -42.61
CA CYS A 642 -36.96 -9.94 -42.63
C CYS A 642 -36.95 -10.90 -43.84
N ILE A 643 -38.10 -11.48 -44.19
CA ILE A 643 -38.19 -12.37 -45.36
C ILE A 643 -38.23 -11.58 -46.66
N GLY A 644 -38.84 -10.40 -46.68
CA GLY A 644 -38.81 -9.53 -47.86
C GLY A 644 -37.40 -9.17 -48.33
N ASP A 645 -36.50 -8.96 -47.38
CA ASP A 645 -35.10 -8.61 -47.55
C ASP A 645 -34.16 -9.82 -47.51
N ILE A 646 -34.65 -11.04 -47.57
CA ILE A 646 -33.87 -12.26 -47.27
C ILE A 646 -32.65 -12.46 -48.14
N ASP A 647 -32.70 -12.03 -49.40
CA ASP A 647 -31.60 -12.17 -50.36
C ASP A 647 -30.35 -11.30 -50.03
N THR A 648 -30.50 -10.40 -49.08
CA THR A 648 -29.39 -9.51 -48.65
C THR A 648 -28.52 -10.11 -47.58
N TYR A 649 -28.86 -11.25 -47.00
CA TYR A 649 -28.23 -11.85 -45.87
C TYR A 649 -27.81 -13.31 -46.11
N ASP A 650 -26.76 -13.74 -45.40
CA ASP A 650 -26.40 -15.16 -45.34
C ASP A 650 -27.41 -15.94 -44.47
N GLU A 651 -27.48 -17.25 -44.66
CA GLU A 651 -28.49 -18.12 -43.96
C GLU A 651 -28.39 -18.04 -42.46
N TYR A 652 -27.17 -17.97 -41.84
CA TYR A 652 -26.98 -17.86 -40.40
C TYR A 652 -27.53 -16.55 -39.88
N SER A 653 -27.28 -15.46 -40.58
CA SER A 653 -27.80 -14.14 -40.20
C SER A 653 -29.30 -14.07 -40.26
N VAL A 654 -29.91 -14.69 -41.26
CA VAL A 654 -31.36 -14.80 -41.38
C VAL A 654 -31.95 -15.59 -40.20
N VAL A 655 -31.38 -16.76 -39.90
CA VAL A 655 -31.86 -17.59 -38.76
C VAL A 655 -31.77 -16.83 -37.44
N GLN A 656 -30.65 -16.17 -37.15
CA GLN A 656 -30.49 -15.40 -35.92
C GLN A 656 -31.49 -14.23 -35.82
N LYS A 657 -31.82 -13.57 -36.94
CA LYS A 657 -32.84 -12.53 -36.98
C LYS A 657 -34.24 -13.10 -36.70
N ILE A 658 -34.57 -14.21 -37.33
CA ILE A 658 -35.86 -14.90 -37.09
C ILE A 658 -35.97 -15.35 -35.64
N MET A 659 -34.91 -15.97 -35.09
CA MET A 659 -34.84 -16.35 -33.67
C MET A 659 -35.18 -15.18 -32.77
N LYS A 660 -34.55 -14.02 -33.03
CA LYS A 660 -34.79 -12.81 -32.22
C LYS A 660 -36.21 -12.25 -32.40
N ILE A 661 -36.74 -12.25 -33.60
CA ILE A 661 -38.11 -11.74 -33.88
C ILE A 661 -39.15 -12.60 -33.18
N VAL A 662 -39.02 -13.92 -33.27
CA VAL A 662 -39.99 -14.87 -32.76
C VAL A 662 -39.97 -14.98 -31.21
N THR A 663 -38.76 -14.97 -30.63
CA THR A 663 -38.59 -15.16 -29.17
C THR A 663 -38.35 -13.87 -28.42
N GLU A 664 -38.08 -12.75 -29.11
CA GLU A 664 -37.62 -11.46 -28.55
C GLU A 664 -36.26 -11.53 -27.86
N VAL A 665 -35.59 -12.68 -27.93
CA VAL A 665 -34.32 -12.96 -27.27
C VAL A 665 -33.25 -13.29 -28.32
N HIS A 666 -32.05 -12.73 -28.18
CA HIS A 666 -30.95 -13.09 -29.04
C HIS A 666 -30.57 -14.58 -28.90
N ALA A 667 -30.21 -15.23 -30.01
CA ALA A 667 -29.81 -16.64 -30.07
C ALA A 667 -28.79 -17.03 -29.01
N ASP A 668 -27.81 -16.15 -28.75
CA ASP A 668 -26.77 -16.34 -27.75
C ASP A 668 -27.31 -16.43 -26.30
N SER A 669 -28.44 -15.80 -26.03
CA SER A 669 -29.06 -15.75 -24.68
C SER A 669 -30.12 -16.81 -24.41
N TRP A 670 -30.34 -17.71 -25.35
CA TRP A 670 -31.32 -18.78 -25.21
C TRP A 670 -30.99 -19.73 -24.05
N ASN A 671 -32.02 -20.45 -23.57
CA ASN A 671 -31.90 -21.53 -22.59
C ASN A 671 -32.57 -22.79 -23.12
N ASP A 672 -32.55 -23.87 -22.36
CA ASP A 672 -33.07 -25.19 -22.79
C ASP A 672 -34.58 -25.21 -23.18
N ASP A 673 -35.38 -24.29 -22.69
CA ASP A 673 -36.82 -24.21 -22.96
C ASP A 673 -37.13 -23.30 -24.15
N THR A 674 -36.22 -22.37 -24.49
CA THR A 674 -36.42 -21.34 -25.55
C THR A 674 -36.53 -21.96 -26.94
N TYR A 675 -35.92 -23.12 -27.18
CA TYR A 675 -36.07 -23.83 -28.47
C TYR A 675 -37.49 -24.28 -28.71
N ASN A 676 -38.14 -24.88 -27.71
CA ASN A 676 -39.53 -25.33 -27.83
C ASN A 676 -40.48 -24.13 -27.96
N GLU A 677 -40.24 -23.09 -27.17
CA GLU A 677 -40.97 -21.82 -27.27
C GLU A 677 -40.86 -21.19 -28.66
N TYR A 678 -39.69 -21.26 -29.27
CA TYR A 678 -39.44 -20.79 -30.64
C TYR A 678 -40.34 -21.58 -31.64
N VAL A 679 -40.35 -22.90 -31.56
CA VAL A 679 -41.12 -23.75 -32.47
C VAL A 679 -42.59 -23.42 -32.37
N ASP A 680 -43.15 -23.34 -31.16
CA ASP A 680 -44.55 -23.04 -30.91
C ASP A 680 -44.92 -21.64 -31.40
N LYS A 681 -44.13 -20.63 -31.07
CA LYS A 681 -44.36 -19.24 -31.48
C LYS A 681 -44.19 -19.05 -32.97
N LEU A 682 -43.24 -19.73 -33.61
CA LEU A 682 -43.06 -19.65 -35.04
C LEU A 682 -44.24 -20.28 -35.81
N GLN A 683 -44.76 -21.42 -35.34
CA GLN A 683 -45.94 -22.06 -35.91
C GLN A 683 -47.18 -21.18 -35.75
N GLN A 684 -47.36 -20.56 -34.58
CA GLN A 684 -48.43 -19.60 -34.33
C GLN A 684 -48.30 -18.38 -35.24
N LEU A 685 -47.12 -17.78 -35.32
CA LEU A 685 -46.83 -16.63 -36.21
C LEU A 685 -47.15 -16.91 -37.67
N LYS A 686 -46.78 -18.12 -38.19
CA LYS A 686 -47.18 -18.57 -39.52
C LYS A 686 -48.68 -18.62 -39.70
N ASN A 687 -49.39 -19.24 -38.74
CA ASN A 687 -50.86 -19.38 -38.79
C ASN A 687 -51.54 -18.00 -38.77
N ASP A 688 -51.06 -17.09 -37.94
CA ASP A 688 -51.60 -15.72 -37.83
C ASP A 688 -51.43 -14.95 -39.16
N ILE A 689 -50.25 -15.09 -39.81
CA ILE A 689 -50.00 -14.44 -41.09
C ILE A 689 -50.85 -15.04 -42.22
N GLU A 690 -51.01 -16.38 -42.22
CA GLU A 690 -51.84 -17.05 -43.24
C GLU A 690 -53.36 -16.73 -43.02
N ALA A 691 -53.79 -16.52 -41.79
CA ALA A 691 -55.18 -16.09 -41.48
C ALA A 691 -55.48 -14.69 -42.04
N ILE A 692 -54.51 -13.76 -41.99
CA ILE A 692 -54.66 -12.43 -42.59
C ILE A 692 -54.99 -12.49 -44.07
N GLY A 693 -54.55 -13.53 -44.80
CA GLY A 693 -54.80 -13.75 -46.22
C GLY A 693 -56.16 -14.40 -46.51
N SER A 694 -56.78 -15.07 -45.55
CA SER A 694 -57.97 -15.89 -45.73
C SER A 694 -59.27 -15.22 -45.31
N GLU A 695 -59.23 -14.08 -44.64
CA GLU A 695 -60.45 -13.34 -44.30
C GLU A 695 -61.13 -12.82 -45.60
N ASN A 696 -62.40 -13.16 -45.75
CA ASN A 696 -63.31 -12.71 -46.85
C ASN A 696 -63.26 -11.15 -46.87
N ARG A 697 -62.64 -10.56 -47.86
CA ARG A 697 -62.61 -9.11 -48.05
C ARG A 697 -63.98 -8.59 -48.29
N LYS A 698 -64.57 -7.92 -47.30
CA LYS A 698 -65.78 -7.10 -47.44
C LYS A 698 -65.36 -5.63 -47.52
N GLY A 699 -64.89 -5.20 -48.68
CA GLY A 699 -64.50 -3.82 -48.93
C GLY A 699 -63.26 -3.70 -49.82
N SER A 700 -63.18 -2.63 -50.61
CA SER A 700 -62.06 -2.34 -51.55
C SER A 700 -60.88 -1.59 -50.88
N CYS A 701 -61.11 -1.02 -49.70
CA CYS A 701 -60.12 -0.30 -48.90
C CYS A 701 -59.98 -0.92 -47.52
N VAL A 702 -58.79 -0.80 -46.91
CA VAL A 702 -58.54 -1.23 -45.55
C VAL A 702 -57.89 -0.13 -44.74
N LEU A 703 -58.37 0.10 -43.55
CA LEU A 703 -57.72 0.93 -42.53
C LEU A 703 -57.21 0.04 -41.40
N SER A 704 -55.93 0.14 -41.10
CA SER A 704 -55.28 -0.61 -40.04
C SER A 704 -54.54 0.38 -39.10
N PHE A 705 -54.78 0.29 -37.80
CA PHE A 705 -54.00 1.08 -36.81
C PHE A 705 -53.82 0.30 -35.53
N THR A 706 -52.77 0.63 -34.78
CA THR A 706 -52.46 0.01 -33.53
C THR A 706 -53.02 0.87 -32.37
N GLY A 707 -53.95 0.33 -31.58
CA GLY A 707 -54.49 1.03 -30.41
C GLY A 707 -53.48 1.18 -29.28
N LYS A 708 -53.82 1.98 -28.26
CA LYS A 708 -52.96 2.26 -27.09
C LYS A 708 -52.45 1.04 -26.33
N ASN A 709 -53.13 -0.07 -26.44
CA ASN A 709 -52.80 -1.35 -25.77
C ASN A 709 -51.98 -2.30 -26.67
N GLY A 710 -51.51 -1.84 -27.84
CA GLY A 710 -50.76 -2.68 -28.79
C GLY A 710 -51.65 -3.61 -29.65
N GLU A 711 -52.96 -3.55 -29.50
CA GLU A 711 -53.89 -4.30 -30.34
C GLU A 711 -53.98 -3.68 -31.74
N VAL A 712 -53.99 -4.51 -32.78
CA VAL A 712 -54.13 -4.07 -34.17
C VAL A 712 -55.61 -4.19 -34.57
N ILE A 713 -56.20 -3.02 -34.90
CA ILE A 713 -57.60 -2.95 -35.36
C ILE A 713 -57.57 -2.74 -36.88
N GLN A 714 -58.26 -3.62 -37.61
CA GLN A 714 -58.43 -3.51 -39.05
C GLN A 714 -59.89 -3.46 -39.41
N LYS A 715 -60.25 -2.55 -40.31
CA LYS A 715 -61.61 -2.50 -40.86
C LYS A 715 -61.54 -2.29 -42.35
N TYR A 716 -62.27 -3.11 -43.05
CA TYR A 716 -62.44 -3.03 -44.52
C TYR A 716 -63.67 -2.17 -44.81
N TYR A 717 -63.54 -1.29 -45.80
CA TYR A 717 -64.63 -0.42 -46.24
C TYR A 717 -64.58 -0.16 -47.73
N ASP A 718 -65.70 0.14 -48.33
CA ASP A 718 -65.84 0.66 -49.68
C ASP A 718 -65.97 2.19 -49.64
N PRO A 719 -65.38 2.94 -50.60
CA PRO A 719 -65.66 4.35 -50.73
C PRO A 719 -67.16 4.57 -50.83
N VAL A 720 -67.70 5.46 -49.99
CA VAL A 720 -69.11 5.74 -49.96
C VAL A 720 -69.42 6.73 -51.12
N ASP A 721 -70.30 6.29 -52.05
CA ASP A 721 -70.74 7.06 -53.21
C ASP A 721 -72.23 7.35 -53.18
N SER A 722 -72.79 7.54 -51.99
CA SER A 722 -74.19 7.92 -51.80
C SER A 722 -74.33 9.43 -51.62
N ASP A 723 -75.44 10.00 -51.98
CA ASP A 723 -75.74 11.42 -51.82
C ASP A 723 -75.61 11.87 -50.36
N GLU A 724 -76.07 11.04 -49.44
CA GLU A 724 -75.93 11.26 -47.99
C GLU A 724 -74.46 11.19 -47.50
N GLY A 725 -73.71 10.21 -48.04
CA GLY A 725 -72.28 10.11 -47.75
C GLY A 725 -71.48 11.27 -48.27
N THR A 726 -71.76 11.79 -49.45
CA THR A 726 -71.16 12.95 -50.08
C THR A 726 -71.48 14.19 -49.27
N MET A 727 -72.75 14.36 -48.81
CA MET A 727 -73.09 15.50 -47.98
C MET A 727 -72.40 15.46 -46.63
N PHE A 728 -72.28 14.31 -45.98
CA PHE A 728 -71.52 14.13 -44.74
C PHE A 728 -70.00 14.43 -44.92
N ARG A 729 -69.40 13.96 -46.04
CA ARG A 729 -68.04 14.24 -46.38
C ARG A 729 -67.77 15.77 -46.49
N ASN A 730 -68.61 16.44 -47.26
CA ASN A 730 -68.48 17.88 -47.47
C ASN A 730 -68.59 18.68 -46.15
N ILE A 731 -69.46 18.25 -45.21
CA ILE A 731 -69.58 18.87 -43.87
C ILE A 731 -68.28 18.67 -43.09
N ILE A 732 -67.66 17.46 -43.13
CA ILE A 732 -66.40 17.21 -42.44
C ILE A 732 -65.26 17.99 -43.08
N GLU A 733 -65.20 18.11 -44.38
CA GLU A 733 -64.22 18.88 -45.15
C GLU A 733 -64.32 20.35 -44.80
N ASP A 734 -65.52 20.97 -44.82
CA ASP A 734 -65.78 22.34 -44.42
C ASP A 734 -65.32 22.61 -42.96
N GLN A 735 -65.57 21.66 -42.07
CA GLN A 735 -65.10 21.80 -40.68
C GLN A 735 -63.61 21.69 -40.58
N LEU A 736 -62.95 20.82 -41.33
CA LEU A 736 -61.51 20.67 -41.35
C LEU A 736 -60.83 21.91 -41.94
N GLU A 737 -61.43 22.55 -42.95
CA GLU A 737 -60.96 23.83 -43.51
C GLU A 737 -61.11 24.95 -42.52
N SER A 738 -62.18 25.01 -41.72
CA SER A 738 -62.39 25.99 -40.68
C SER A 738 -61.32 25.99 -39.58
N PHE A 739 -60.62 24.90 -39.43
CA PHE A 739 -59.50 24.73 -38.48
C PHE A 739 -58.16 24.56 -39.19
N SER A 740 -58.01 25.19 -40.38
CA SER A 740 -56.76 25.17 -41.18
C SER A 740 -55.54 25.69 -40.45
N ASP A 741 -55.70 26.56 -39.44
CA ASP A 741 -54.63 27.12 -38.62
C ASP A 741 -54.05 26.13 -37.60
N LEU A 742 -54.69 25.00 -37.32
CA LEU A 742 -54.15 23.93 -36.48
C LEU A 742 -53.08 23.11 -37.22
N ASP A 743 -52.01 22.76 -36.50
CA ASP A 743 -50.96 21.88 -37.03
C ASP A 743 -51.56 20.60 -37.63
N VAL A 744 -51.02 20.18 -38.80
CA VAL A 744 -51.52 19.01 -39.55
C VAL A 744 -51.46 17.73 -38.66
N ASN A 745 -50.40 17.57 -37.85
CA ASN A 745 -50.28 16.38 -36.99
C ASN A 745 -51.33 16.36 -35.91
N VAL A 746 -51.71 17.51 -35.36
CA VAL A 746 -52.78 17.63 -34.34
C VAL A 746 -54.13 17.31 -34.99
N ARG A 747 -54.43 17.79 -36.20
CA ARG A 747 -55.65 17.43 -36.92
C ARG A 747 -55.74 15.93 -37.20
N VAL A 748 -54.63 15.35 -37.68
CA VAL A 748 -54.56 13.91 -37.96
C VAL A 748 -54.74 13.10 -36.66
N ALA A 749 -54.12 13.51 -35.54
CA ALA A 749 -54.28 12.81 -34.26
C ALA A 749 -55.75 12.83 -33.77
N ILE A 750 -56.41 13.97 -33.89
CA ILE A 750 -57.85 14.10 -33.49
C ILE A 750 -58.75 13.22 -34.42
N LEU A 751 -58.50 13.19 -35.70
CA LEU A 751 -59.25 12.35 -36.62
C LEU A 751 -59.06 10.86 -36.34
N LEU A 752 -57.83 10.43 -36.04
CA LEU A 752 -57.56 9.04 -35.66
C LEU A 752 -58.20 8.68 -34.31
N GLU A 753 -58.20 9.57 -33.30
CA GLU A 753 -58.97 9.37 -32.07
C GLU A 753 -60.47 9.24 -32.27
N MET A 754 -61.02 10.05 -33.18
CA MET A 754 -62.45 9.98 -33.54
C MET A 754 -62.77 8.67 -34.27
N ILE A 755 -61.96 8.23 -35.22
CA ILE A 755 -62.12 6.96 -35.94
C ILE A 755 -62.05 5.82 -34.92
N GLU A 756 -61.06 5.77 -34.04
CA GLU A 756 -60.98 4.76 -32.98
C GLU A 756 -62.21 4.71 -32.13
N LYS A 757 -62.75 5.86 -31.73
CA LYS A 757 -63.97 5.95 -30.92
C LYS A 757 -65.20 5.47 -31.64
N VAL A 758 -65.31 5.72 -32.93
CA VAL A 758 -66.45 5.24 -33.75
C VAL A 758 -66.35 3.73 -33.94
N MET A 759 -65.17 3.20 -34.20
CA MET A 759 -64.93 1.77 -34.41
C MET A 759 -65.17 0.93 -33.14
N ARG A 760 -64.82 1.46 -31.95
CA ARG A 760 -65.09 0.79 -30.65
C ARG A 760 -66.53 0.90 -30.19
N LYS A 761 -67.39 1.72 -30.80
CA LYS A 761 -68.82 1.81 -30.48
C LYS A 761 -69.70 0.79 -31.25
N GLU A 762 -69.12 0.13 -32.26
CA GLU A 762 -69.86 -0.90 -33.03
C GLU A 762 -69.58 -2.34 -32.53
N GLU A 763 -68.68 -2.52 -31.53
CA GLU A 763 -68.61 -3.73 -30.70
C GLU A 763 -69.54 -3.64 -29.48
#